data_c7a78b73d27af1c3371f459e193d8fc6
#
_entry.id   c7a78b73d27af1c3371f459e193d8fc6
#
_cell.length_a   1.000
_cell.length_b   1.000
_cell.length_c   1.000
_cell.angle_alpha   90.00
_cell.angle_beta   90.00
_cell.angle_gamma   90.00
#
_symmetry.space_group_name_H-M   'P 1'
#
loop_
_entity.id
_entity.type
_entity.pdbx_description
1 polymer ?
#
loop_
_entity_poly.entity_id
_entity_poly.type
_entity_poly.pdbx_seq_one_letter_code
_entity_poly.pdbx_strand_id
1 'polypeptide(L)'
;DRFVEVGVGSAPTIANMMGQTLTLPQYADVDIEVLNVERERGVVFATDEVVREVATDADEADDAAPAESAPAAPEPASVTSAASAPTEDGAFTAAPATGGPRPEDIPFTPADATEMLVAVWTKVRPDQMAATDSIETLVEGVSSRRNQLLLDLGVEFGLGAIDGAADAELNDLKATVSRMAKGYTAFGPVLSDASADALRRITGPTGKRPAYIAERVTGTWQLGQGWADHVTAAVVIGAREGASLRGGDLATLSPIAPSSASELDALIDAAVAQVAANHGVSVALPSGGAGGSGGVVDSAALGEYAEQVTGKAGVLAETARTILQQLGLEPHRTVNLDDKDADAAIFDVVAQELGSDWPRLVATAFDANKAVLLDDRWASAREDIARVAVGVLDAKDVDVTGAGEAVARQAKHWGLDELAAQALDTSALPYAKDVAVVTGASPNSIAAAVTGELLGGGATVVATTSNLNHERLTFYKELYRTHARGQAALWVVPANLSSFADLDSVIEWVGSEQTATVNGAKKVLKPALVPTLLFPFAAPRVSGSLADAGPRAETEMRLLLWSVERLIAGLSAIGVNTEVGRRLHVVIPGSPNRGRFGGDGAYGESKAALDALVNRWHTEPMWGENTSLVHALIGWVRGTGLMGGNDPLVEAVEAAGVTTFSTEDIAKLLVSNISQEVRDKAATEPVTVDYTGGLGDADVNLAELARNAAAGAASTSEDEEPRTVRALPT
;
A
#
# COMPACT_ATOMS: atom_id res chain seq x y z
N ASP A 1 -23.24 -8.05 -34.65
CA ASP A 1 -23.08 -6.99 -33.65
C ASP A 1 -22.26 -7.50 -32.47
N ARG A 2 -21.59 -6.60 -31.74
CA ARG A 2 -20.77 -6.94 -30.57
C ARG A 2 -21.23 -6.18 -29.35
N PHE A 3 -21.32 -6.87 -28.22
CA PHE A 3 -21.45 -6.30 -26.89
C PHE A 3 -20.13 -6.48 -26.15
N VAL A 4 -19.50 -5.38 -25.76
CA VAL A 4 -18.22 -5.40 -25.06
C VAL A 4 -18.39 -4.82 -23.67
N GLU A 5 -18.20 -5.66 -22.64
CA GLU A 5 -18.18 -5.19 -21.26
C GLU A 5 -16.79 -4.62 -20.95
N VAL A 6 -16.75 -3.35 -20.61
CA VAL A 6 -15.57 -2.65 -20.12
C VAL A 6 -15.69 -2.54 -18.59
N GLY A 7 -15.15 -3.53 -17.88
CA GLY A 7 -15.21 -3.58 -16.42
C GLY A 7 -13.98 -4.26 -15.83
N VAL A 8 -13.61 -3.84 -14.63
CA VAL A 8 -12.50 -4.42 -13.86
C VAL A 8 -13.04 -5.53 -12.96
N GLY A 9 -12.72 -6.76 -13.28
CA GLY A 9 -13.01 -7.91 -12.44
C GLY A 9 -12.81 -9.24 -13.16
N SER A 10 -12.28 -10.22 -12.47
CA SER A 10 -12.06 -11.57 -13.00
C SER A 10 -13.37 -12.34 -13.28
N ALA A 11 -14.53 -11.80 -12.87
CA ALA A 11 -15.85 -12.37 -13.14
C ALA A 11 -16.74 -11.32 -13.84
N PRO A 12 -16.80 -11.32 -15.18
CA PRO A 12 -17.60 -10.37 -15.95
C PRO A 12 -19.09 -10.60 -15.74
N THR A 13 -19.72 -9.76 -14.92
CA THR A 13 -21.10 -9.94 -14.49
C THR A 13 -22.09 -9.60 -15.61
N ILE A 14 -21.88 -8.49 -16.31
CA ILE A 14 -22.82 -8.02 -17.34
C ILE A 14 -22.67 -8.87 -18.61
N ALA A 15 -21.44 -9.21 -19.01
CA ALA A 15 -21.21 -10.12 -20.15
C ALA A 15 -21.82 -11.50 -19.90
N ASN A 16 -21.70 -12.05 -18.68
CA ASN A 16 -22.31 -13.32 -18.33
C ASN A 16 -23.86 -13.22 -18.32
N MET A 17 -24.44 -12.16 -17.78
CA MET A 17 -25.89 -11.94 -17.82
C MET A 17 -26.39 -11.79 -19.26
N MET A 18 -25.67 -11.03 -20.10
CA MET A 18 -26.02 -10.85 -21.53
C MET A 18 -25.94 -12.19 -22.25
N GLY A 19 -24.88 -12.98 -22.06
CA GLY A 19 -24.76 -14.32 -22.63
C GLY A 19 -25.89 -15.24 -22.20
N GLN A 20 -26.28 -15.25 -20.93
CA GLN A 20 -27.41 -16.02 -20.44
C GLN A 20 -28.75 -15.51 -21.03
N THR A 21 -28.92 -14.19 -21.17
CA THR A 21 -30.13 -13.63 -21.76
C THR A 21 -30.30 -14.05 -23.21
N LEU A 22 -29.21 -14.09 -24.00
CA LEU A 22 -29.23 -14.49 -25.41
C LEU A 22 -29.51 -15.99 -25.61
N THR A 23 -29.41 -16.82 -24.57
CA THR A 23 -29.81 -18.23 -24.65
C THR A 23 -31.30 -18.44 -24.52
N LEU A 24 -32.09 -17.42 -24.17
CA LEU A 24 -33.54 -17.52 -24.04
C LEU A 24 -34.21 -17.65 -25.42
N PRO A 25 -35.28 -18.45 -25.56
CA PRO A 25 -35.92 -18.71 -26.87
C PRO A 25 -36.39 -17.44 -27.63
N GLN A 26 -36.74 -16.38 -26.92
CA GLN A 26 -37.17 -15.12 -27.52
C GLN A 26 -36.04 -14.32 -28.20
N TYR A 27 -34.77 -14.70 -27.96
CA TYR A 27 -33.60 -14.07 -28.54
C TYR A 27 -32.82 -15.01 -29.47
N ALA A 28 -33.38 -16.14 -29.85
CA ALA A 28 -32.72 -17.14 -30.69
C ALA A 28 -32.23 -16.62 -32.05
N ASP A 29 -32.89 -15.56 -32.57
CA ASP A 29 -32.54 -14.93 -33.85
C ASP A 29 -31.59 -13.73 -33.69
N VAL A 30 -31.10 -13.45 -32.47
CA VAL A 30 -30.21 -12.32 -32.18
C VAL A 30 -28.77 -12.80 -32.22
N ASP A 31 -28.01 -12.35 -33.22
CA ASP A 31 -26.58 -12.66 -33.36
C ASP A 31 -25.74 -11.50 -32.78
N ILE A 32 -25.40 -11.63 -31.49
CA ILE A 32 -24.55 -10.68 -30.79
C ILE A 32 -23.40 -11.46 -30.13
N GLU A 33 -22.18 -11.12 -30.50
CA GLU A 33 -20.96 -11.61 -29.83
C GLU A 33 -20.78 -10.84 -28.51
N VAL A 34 -20.73 -11.57 -27.39
CA VAL A 34 -20.57 -10.97 -26.05
C VAL A 34 -19.12 -11.16 -25.60
N LEU A 35 -18.42 -10.05 -25.41
CA LEU A 35 -17.01 -10.00 -25.04
C LEU A 35 -16.82 -9.25 -23.73
N ASN A 36 -15.80 -9.63 -22.98
CA ASN A 36 -15.30 -8.86 -21.82
C ASN A 36 -13.85 -8.46 -22.07
N VAL A 37 -13.52 -7.20 -21.79
CA VAL A 37 -12.19 -6.61 -22.07
C VAL A 37 -11.05 -7.41 -21.43
N GLU A 38 -11.22 -7.97 -20.24
CA GLU A 38 -10.16 -8.75 -19.58
C GLU A 38 -10.10 -10.20 -20.08
N ARG A 39 -11.25 -10.84 -20.27
CA ARG A 39 -11.33 -12.26 -20.65
C ARG A 39 -10.95 -12.48 -22.11
N GLU A 40 -11.48 -11.65 -23.00
CA GLU A 40 -11.24 -11.72 -24.44
C GLU A 40 -10.27 -10.61 -24.92
N ARG A 41 -9.25 -10.30 -24.13
CA ARG A 41 -8.31 -9.21 -24.37
C ARG A 41 -7.67 -9.27 -25.76
N GLY A 42 -7.27 -10.45 -26.23
CA GLY A 42 -6.68 -10.66 -27.57
C GLY A 42 -7.64 -10.35 -28.71
N VAL A 43 -8.95 -10.52 -28.53
CA VAL A 43 -9.98 -10.20 -29.52
C VAL A 43 -10.35 -8.72 -29.48
N VAL A 44 -10.52 -8.17 -28.28
CA VAL A 44 -10.92 -6.76 -28.09
C VAL A 44 -9.79 -5.81 -28.46
N PHE A 45 -8.53 -6.18 -28.16
CA PHE A 45 -7.33 -5.41 -28.47
C PHE A 45 -6.46 -6.08 -29.53
N ALA A 46 -7.07 -6.62 -30.58
CA ALA A 46 -6.36 -7.31 -31.65
C ALA A 46 -5.25 -6.46 -32.33
N THR A 47 -5.40 -5.12 -32.28
CA THR A 47 -4.37 -4.18 -32.79
C THR A 47 -3.15 -4.07 -31.89
N ASP A 48 -3.19 -4.61 -30.68
CA ASP A 48 -2.07 -4.57 -29.71
C ASP A 48 -1.16 -5.80 -29.82
N GLU A 49 -1.57 -6.84 -30.56
CA GLU A 49 -0.69 -7.97 -30.81
C GLU A 49 0.49 -7.50 -31.66
N VAL A 50 1.71 -7.81 -31.19
CA VAL A 50 2.93 -7.62 -31.96
C VAL A 50 2.83 -8.57 -33.16
N VAL A 51 2.57 -8.03 -34.34
CA VAL A 51 2.74 -8.78 -35.58
C VAL A 51 4.21 -9.13 -35.67
N ARG A 52 4.56 -10.37 -35.36
CA ARG A 52 5.86 -10.92 -35.73
C ARG A 52 5.91 -10.83 -37.25
N GLU A 53 6.76 -9.96 -37.76
CA GLU A 53 7.14 -10.01 -39.16
C GLU A 53 7.66 -11.43 -39.41
N VAL A 54 6.87 -12.22 -40.11
CA VAL A 54 7.34 -13.45 -40.71
C VAL A 54 8.28 -12.97 -41.82
N ALA A 55 9.58 -13.11 -41.59
CA ALA A 55 10.56 -12.95 -42.64
C ALA A 55 10.15 -13.92 -43.77
N THR A 56 9.72 -13.34 -44.86
CA THR A 56 9.54 -14.06 -46.13
C THR A 56 10.92 -14.26 -46.71
N ASP A 57 11.58 -15.35 -46.34
CA ASP A 57 12.58 -15.97 -47.17
C ASP A 57 11.89 -17.15 -47.88
N ALA A 58 11.66 -16.94 -49.17
CA ALA A 58 11.40 -18.00 -50.11
C ALA A 58 12.72 -18.71 -50.34
N ASP A 59 12.77 -20.02 -50.11
CA ASP A 59 13.14 -20.99 -51.14
C ASP A 59 13.25 -22.41 -50.53
N GLU A 60 12.52 -23.30 -51.24
CA GLU A 60 12.76 -24.72 -51.52
C GLU A 60 12.84 -25.76 -50.39
N ALA A 61 11.75 -26.48 -50.28
CA ALA A 61 11.56 -27.91 -50.68
C ALA A 61 12.43 -28.97 -50.00
N ASP A 62 11.73 -29.82 -49.44
CA ASP A 62 11.65 -31.27 -49.59
C ASP A 62 12.01 -32.12 -48.34
N ASP A 63 11.07 -32.96 -48.09
CA ASP A 63 11.07 -34.36 -47.72
C ASP A 63 11.02 -34.78 -46.24
N ALA A 64 9.89 -35.42 -45.96
CA ALA A 64 9.66 -36.64 -45.15
C ALA A 64 9.83 -36.62 -43.64
N ALA A 65 8.68 -36.79 -43.02
CA ALA A 65 8.49 -37.49 -41.73
C ALA A 65 8.93 -38.99 -41.80
N PRO A 66 8.93 -39.80 -40.74
CA PRO A 66 8.24 -39.70 -39.46
C PRO A 66 8.97 -40.28 -38.20
N ALA A 67 8.35 -40.02 -37.04
CA ALA A 67 8.19 -40.84 -35.81
C ALA A 67 9.35 -41.70 -35.27
N GLU A 68 9.61 -41.62 -33.99
CA GLU A 68 9.33 -42.66 -32.98
C GLU A 68 10.05 -42.40 -31.64
N SER A 69 9.23 -42.46 -30.60
CA SER A 69 9.40 -43.14 -29.33
C SER A 69 10.60 -42.90 -28.39
N ALA A 70 10.21 -42.65 -27.17
CA ALA A 70 10.96 -42.77 -25.93
C ALA A 70 11.64 -44.12 -25.72
N PRO A 71 12.64 -44.23 -24.82
CA PRO A 71 12.32 -44.85 -23.53
C PRO A 71 13.05 -44.31 -22.28
N ALA A 72 12.31 -44.31 -21.24
CA ALA A 72 12.49 -44.83 -19.87
C ALA A 72 13.89 -45.00 -19.24
N ALA A 73 13.89 -44.63 -17.98
CA ALA A 73 14.83 -44.70 -16.87
C ALA A 73 15.72 -45.96 -16.76
N PRO A 74 16.77 -45.87 -15.89
CA PRO A 74 16.61 -46.52 -14.59
C PRO A 74 17.25 -45.79 -13.38
N GLU A 75 16.59 -45.88 -12.24
CA GLU A 75 17.21 -46.05 -10.93
C GLU A 75 17.86 -47.46 -10.83
N PRO A 76 18.68 -47.85 -9.85
CA PRO A 76 18.88 -47.36 -8.50
C PRO A 76 20.33 -47.44 -7.97
N ALA A 77 20.59 -46.97 -6.76
CA ALA A 77 21.23 -47.71 -5.68
C ALA A 77 21.65 -46.86 -4.47
N SER A 78 21.12 -47.28 -3.37
CA SER A 78 21.48 -46.94 -2.01
C SER A 78 22.93 -47.30 -1.65
N VAL A 79 23.57 -46.50 -0.82
CA VAL A 79 24.46 -46.99 0.28
C VAL A 79 24.39 -46.07 1.48
N THR A 80 24.17 -46.69 2.58
CA THR A 80 24.08 -46.33 3.97
C THR A 80 25.33 -45.71 4.58
N SER A 81 25.08 -44.94 5.66
CA SER A 81 25.83 -44.90 6.95
C SER A 81 26.43 -43.53 7.23
N ALA A 82 26.25 -42.90 8.31
CA ALA A 82 25.97 -43.04 9.70
C ALA A 82 26.20 -41.68 10.39
N ALA A 83 25.31 -41.37 11.28
CA ALA A 83 25.43 -40.69 12.55
C ALA A 83 26.29 -39.42 12.72
N SER A 84 25.66 -38.34 13.07
CA SER A 84 25.77 -37.68 14.38
C SER A 84 24.76 -36.54 14.51
N ALA A 85 23.92 -36.61 15.51
CA ALA A 85 23.13 -35.56 16.10
C ALA A 85 23.97 -34.79 17.12
N PRO A 86 23.46 -33.78 17.87
CA PRO A 86 22.33 -32.93 17.70
C PRO A 86 22.62 -31.44 17.96
N THR A 87 21.78 -30.54 17.61
CA THR A 87 21.51 -29.37 18.43
C THR A 87 20.03 -28.95 18.28
N GLU A 88 19.34 -29.00 19.39
CA GLU A 88 18.02 -28.49 19.65
C GLU A 88 18.01 -26.96 19.63
N ASP A 89 16.96 -26.40 19.09
CA ASP A 89 16.37 -25.19 19.62
C ASP A 89 14.85 -25.29 19.48
N GLY A 90 14.23 -25.69 20.56
CA GLY A 90 12.79 -25.84 20.71
C GLY A 90 12.21 -24.64 21.44
N ALA A 91 11.41 -23.85 20.75
CA ALA A 91 10.44 -22.98 21.39
C ALA A 91 9.26 -23.83 21.88
N PHE A 92 9.13 -23.99 23.18
CA PHE A 92 8.01 -24.70 23.80
C PHE A 92 6.77 -23.82 23.83
N THR A 93 5.82 -24.09 22.94
CA THR A 93 4.42 -23.75 23.17
C THR A 93 3.81 -24.78 24.12
N ALA A 94 3.14 -24.31 25.16
CA ALA A 94 2.49 -25.13 26.18
C ALA A 94 1.53 -26.14 25.52
N ALA A 95 1.77 -27.42 25.74
CA ALA A 95 0.88 -28.46 25.28
C ALA A 95 -0.41 -28.46 26.14
N PRO A 96 -1.62 -28.59 25.53
CA PRO A 96 -2.86 -28.69 26.26
C PRO A 96 -2.95 -30.06 27.01
N ALA A 97 -3.64 -30.04 28.14
CA ALA A 97 -3.77 -31.16 29.05
C ALA A 97 -4.34 -32.41 28.38
N THR A 98 -3.77 -33.57 28.69
CA THR A 98 -4.10 -34.88 28.08
C THR A 98 -5.17 -35.64 28.86
N GLY A 99 -6.22 -36.15 28.14
CA GLY A 99 -7.00 -37.31 28.57
C GLY A 99 -8.35 -37.05 29.26
N GLY A 100 -9.40 -36.72 28.48
CA GLY A 100 -10.81 -36.88 28.83
C GLY A 100 -11.53 -37.75 27.81
N PRO A 101 -12.78 -38.26 28.09
CA PRO A 101 -13.60 -38.90 27.08
C PRO A 101 -13.80 -37.96 25.90
N ARG A 102 -13.76 -38.50 24.66
CA ARG A 102 -13.99 -37.73 23.46
C ARG A 102 -15.39 -37.12 23.49
N PRO A 103 -15.54 -35.81 23.15
CA PRO A 103 -16.85 -35.22 23.02
C PRO A 103 -17.61 -35.87 21.86
N GLU A 104 -18.94 -35.85 21.93
CA GLU A 104 -19.78 -36.22 20.80
C GLU A 104 -19.49 -35.30 19.60
N ASP A 105 -19.74 -35.81 18.39
CA ASP A 105 -19.58 -35.02 17.18
C ASP A 105 -20.62 -33.90 17.13
N ILE A 106 -20.23 -32.75 16.65
CA ILE A 106 -21.08 -31.55 16.53
C ILE A 106 -21.38 -31.28 15.06
N PRO A 107 -22.59 -31.59 14.57
CA PRO A 107 -22.89 -31.37 13.16
C PRO A 107 -22.82 -29.89 12.78
N PHE A 108 -22.20 -29.62 11.64
CA PHE A 108 -22.22 -28.27 11.05
C PHE A 108 -23.57 -28.03 10.39
N THR A 109 -24.36 -27.14 10.95
CA THR A 109 -25.78 -26.95 10.58
C THR A 109 -25.99 -25.83 9.56
N PRO A 110 -27.20 -25.76 8.93
CA PRO A 110 -27.54 -24.60 8.09
C PRO A 110 -27.50 -23.26 8.84
N ALA A 111 -27.69 -23.26 10.16
CA ALA A 111 -27.57 -22.07 10.99
C ALA A 111 -26.11 -21.60 11.06
N ASP A 112 -25.16 -22.52 11.22
CA ASP A 112 -23.71 -22.22 11.26
C ASP A 112 -23.23 -21.73 9.90
N ALA A 113 -23.70 -22.36 8.83
CA ALA A 113 -23.40 -21.95 7.45
C ALA A 113 -23.96 -20.55 7.13
N THR A 114 -25.17 -20.22 7.62
CA THR A 114 -25.76 -18.90 7.47
C THR A 114 -24.91 -17.84 8.16
N GLU A 115 -24.47 -18.11 9.40
CA GLU A 115 -23.62 -17.21 10.15
C GLU A 115 -22.25 -17.00 9.49
N MET A 116 -21.64 -18.08 9.02
CA MET A 116 -20.38 -18.04 8.29
C MET A 116 -20.51 -17.20 7.01
N LEU A 117 -21.56 -17.41 6.23
CA LEU A 117 -21.80 -16.69 4.98
C LEU A 117 -21.98 -15.19 5.23
N VAL A 118 -22.79 -14.83 6.23
CA VAL A 118 -22.98 -13.43 6.64
C VAL A 118 -21.65 -12.83 7.10
N ALA A 119 -20.85 -13.55 7.89
CA ALA A 119 -19.56 -13.10 8.36
C ALA A 119 -18.58 -12.80 7.21
N VAL A 120 -18.50 -13.68 6.21
CA VAL A 120 -17.63 -13.52 5.04
C VAL A 120 -17.96 -12.25 4.26
N TRP A 121 -19.26 -11.98 4.04
CA TRP A 121 -19.70 -10.87 3.19
C TRP A 121 -19.75 -9.51 3.90
N THR A 122 -19.96 -9.48 5.21
CA THR A 122 -20.18 -8.23 5.95
C THR A 122 -18.91 -7.66 6.60
N LYS A 123 -17.81 -8.39 6.60
CA LYS A 123 -16.59 -8.05 7.35
C LYS A 123 -16.87 -7.74 8.82
N VAL A 124 -17.82 -8.45 9.40
CA VAL A 124 -18.12 -8.44 10.84
C VAL A 124 -17.72 -9.80 11.41
N ARG A 125 -17.21 -9.82 12.64
CA ARG A 125 -16.90 -11.08 13.31
C ARG A 125 -18.18 -11.72 13.85
N PRO A 126 -18.27 -13.07 13.88
CA PRO A 126 -19.44 -13.76 14.47
C PRO A 126 -19.77 -13.31 15.90
N ASP A 127 -18.75 -13.11 16.75
CA ASP A 127 -18.92 -12.67 18.14
C ASP A 127 -19.44 -11.22 18.26
N GLN A 128 -19.42 -10.44 17.20
CA GLN A 128 -19.94 -9.08 17.14
C GLN A 128 -21.33 -8.98 16.51
N MET A 129 -21.89 -10.09 16.02
CA MET A 129 -23.24 -10.11 15.45
C MET A 129 -24.26 -10.31 16.56
N ALA A 130 -25.17 -9.35 16.69
CA ALA A 130 -26.29 -9.50 17.62
C ALA A 130 -27.39 -10.40 17.00
N ALA A 131 -28.10 -11.11 17.85
CA ALA A 131 -29.23 -11.96 17.44
C ALA A 131 -30.32 -11.19 16.71
N THR A 132 -30.44 -9.90 17.01
CA THR A 132 -31.41 -8.95 16.43
C THR A 132 -30.88 -8.19 15.20
N ASP A 133 -29.64 -8.44 14.79
CA ASP A 133 -29.12 -7.87 13.55
C ASP A 133 -29.88 -8.43 12.34
N SER A 134 -30.03 -7.65 11.29
CA SER A 134 -30.51 -8.11 9.99
C SER A 134 -29.41 -7.99 8.93
N ILE A 135 -29.57 -8.65 7.79
CA ILE A 135 -28.67 -8.49 6.66
C ILE A 135 -28.57 -7.02 6.27
N GLU A 136 -29.69 -6.30 6.25
CA GLU A 136 -29.73 -4.86 5.92
C GLU A 136 -28.86 -4.03 6.85
N THR A 137 -28.91 -4.28 8.16
CA THR A 137 -28.09 -3.58 9.15
C THR A 137 -26.63 -3.94 9.06
N LEU A 138 -26.30 -5.21 8.79
CA LEU A 138 -24.92 -5.71 8.71
C LEU A 138 -24.19 -5.29 7.42
N VAL A 139 -24.91 -4.99 6.34
CA VAL A 139 -24.31 -4.48 5.09
C VAL A 139 -24.31 -2.95 4.99
N GLU A 140 -24.73 -2.24 6.06
CA GLU A 140 -24.77 -0.77 6.15
C GLU A 140 -25.53 -0.09 4.99
N GLY A 141 -26.64 -0.70 4.54
CA GLY A 141 -27.47 -0.18 3.47
C GLY A 141 -26.88 -0.30 2.05
N VAL A 142 -25.79 -1.03 1.86
CA VAL A 142 -25.20 -1.26 0.53
C VAL A 142 -26.00 -2.30 -0.24
N SER A 143 -26.92 -1.85 -1.07
CA SER A 143 -27.88 -2.69 -1.80
C SER A 143 -27.24 -3.80 -2.65
N SER A 144 -26.07 -3.56 -3.24
CA SER A 144 -25.34 -4.58 -4.02
C SER A 144 -24.88 -5.75 -3.16
N ARG A 145 -24.30 -5.48 -1.98
CA ARG A 145 -23.87 -6.51 -1.03
C ARG A 145 -25.04 -7.30 -0.46
N ARG A 146 -26.12 -6.59 -0.11
CA ARG A 146 -27.37 -7.23 0.34
C ARG A 146 -27.90 -8.21 -0.69
N ASN A 147 -28.07 -7.75 -1.94
CA ASN A 147 -28.62 -8.59 -2.98
C ASN A 147 -27.73 -9.80 -3.29
N GLN A 148 -26.42 -9.63 -3.30
CA GLN A 148 -25.49 -10.72 -3.51
C GLN A 148 -25.57 -11.75 -2.36
N LEU A 149 -25.57 -11.30 -1.11
CA LEU A 149 -25.68 -12.20 0.05
C LEU A 149 -27.00 -12.97 0.04
N LEU A 150 -28.11 -12.37 -0.37
CA LEU A 150 -29.40 -13.05 -0.51
C LEU A 150 -29.38 -14.11 -1.62
N LEU A 151 -28.74 -13.82 -2.75
CA LEU A 151 -28.55 -14.81 -3.83
C LEU A 151 -27.68 -15.97 -3.36
N ASP A 152 -26.59 -15.66 -2.69
CA ASP A 152 -25.62 -16.66 -2.20
C ASP A 152 -26.25 -17.56 -1.13
N LEU A 153 -27.10 -17.03 -0.25
CA LEU A 153 -27.91 -17.84 0.66
C LEU A 153 -28.80 -18.83 -0.11
N GLY A 154 -29.47 -18.36 -1.15
CA GLY A 154 -30.31 -19.21 -1.99
C GLY A 154 -29.51 -20.33 -2.67
N VAL A 155 -28.33 -20.03 -3.20
CA VAL A 155 -27.44 -20.98 -3.89
C VAL A 155 -26.80 -21.94 -2.90
N GLU A 156 -26.31 -21.45 -1.77
CA GLU A 156 -25.64 -22.29 -0.74
C GLU A 156 -26.55 -23.43 -0.24
N PHE A 157 -27.82 -23.12 -0.01
CA PHE A 157 -28.76 -24.08 0.54
C PHE A 157 -29.63 -24.77 -0.51
N GLY A 158 -29.45 -24.48 -1.80
CA GLY A 158 -30.30 -24.97 -2.88
C GLY A 158 -31.75 -24.51 -2.75
N LEU A 159 -31.94 -23.34 -2.15
CA LEU A 159 -33.23 -22.71 -1.94
C LEU A 159 -33.43 -21.62 -2.99
N GLY A 160 -34.70 -21.33 -3.32
CA GLY A 160 -35.01 -20.10 -4.07
C GLY A 160 -34.87 -18.86 -3.20
N ALA A 161 -35.44 -17.74 -3.66
CA ALA A 161 -35.46 -16.52 -2.86
C ALA A 161 -36.21 -16.78 -1.54
N ILE A 162 -35.59 -16.36 -0.43
CA ILE A 162 -36.17 -16.45 0.90
C ILE A 162 -36.89 -15.15 1.20
N ASP A 163 -38.21 -15.17 1.25
CA ASP A 163 -39.03 -13.98 1.47
C ASP A 163 -38.70 -13.33 2.83
N GLY A 164 -38.47 -12.02 2.81
CA GLY A 164 -38.17 -11.24 4.01
C GLY A 164 -36.78 -11.44 4.61
N ALA A 165 -35.91 -12.22 3.98
CA ALA A 165 -34.56 -12.54 4.51
C ALA A 165 -33.67 -11.31 4.74
N ALA A 166 -33.85 -10.23 4.00
CA ALA A 166 -33.05 -9.03 4.15
C ALA A 166 -33.28 -8.31 5.48
N ASP A 167 -34.53 -8.27 5.92
CA ASP A 167 -35.00 -7.52 7.10
C ASP A 167 -35.22 -8.42 8.32
N ALA A 168 -35.19 -9.74 8.14
CA ALA A 168 -35.34 -10.71 9.21
C ALA A 168 -34.17 -10.60 10.22
N GLU A 169 -34.49 -10.71 11.51
CA GLU A 169 -33.46 -10.85 12.53
C GLU A 169 -32.61 -12.09 12.25
N LEU A 170 -31.32 -12.02 12.54
CA LEU A 170 -30.36 -13.08 12.22
C LEU A 170 -30.77 -14.45 12.81
N ASN A 171 -31.33 -14.46 14.03
CA ASN A 171 -31.84 -15.69 14.63
C ASN A 171 -33.04 -16.26 13.88
N ASP A 172 -33.96 -15.42 13.44
CA ASP A 172 -35.15 -15.85 12.69
C ASP A 172 -34.74 -16.33 11.29
N LEU A 173 -33.76 -15.69 10.67
CA LEU A 173 -33.18 -16.12 9.40
C LEU A 173 -32.53 -17.48 9.54
N LYS A 174 -31.67 -17.70 10.54
CA LYS A 174 -31.04 -19.00 10.83
C LYS A 174 -32.08 -20.10 11.05
N ALA A 175 -33.13 -19.83 11.85
CA ALA A 175 -34.20 -20.77 12.12
C ALA A 175 -35.02 -21.08 10.83
N THR A 176 -35.25 -20.10 9.97
CA THR A 176 -35.96 -20.24 8.70
C THR A 176 -35.16 -21.09 7.73
N VAL A 177 -33.88 -20.78 7.54
CA VAL A 177 -32.96 -21.54 6.68
C VAL A 177 -32.85 -22.99 7.18
N SER A 178 -32.70 -23.21 8.49
CA SER A 178 -32.61 -24.54 9.08
C SER A 178 -33.87 -25.39 8.86
N ARG A 179 -35.05 -24.76 8.81
CA ARG A 179 -36.31 -25.46 8.49
C ARG A 179 -36.40 -25.84 7.02
N MET A 180 -35.89 -25.00 6.13
CA MET A 180 -35.99 -25.17 4.68
C MET A 180 -34.91 -26.13 4.14
N ALA A 181 -33.65 -26.03 4.64
CA ALA A 181 -32.49 -26.74 4.14
C ALA A 181 -32.24 -28.09 4.88
N LYS A 182 -33.24 -28.97 4.96
CA LYS A 182 -33.18 -30.21 5.75
C LYS A 182 -32.15 -31.25 5.31
N GLY A 183 -31.58 -31.11 4.14
CA GLY A 183 -30.58 -32.06 3.60
C GLY A 183 -29.21 -31.41 3.39
N TYR A 184 -28.96 -30.28 4.03
CA TYR A 184 -27.71 -29.56 3.87
C TYR A 184 -26.51 -30.37 4.36
N THR A 185 -25.47 -30.41 3.56
CA THR A 185 -24.14 -30.92 3.91
C THR A 185 -23.18 -29.74 4.04
N ALA A 186 -22.27 -29.80 5.00
CA ALA A 186 -21.32 -28.75 5.29
C ALA A 186 -20.58 -28.29 4.02
N PHE A 187 -20.41 -26.97 3.92
CA PHE A 187 -19.79 -26.26 2.78
C PHE A 187 -20.47 -26.57 1.44
N GLY A 188 -21.67 -26.05 1.25
CA GLY A 188 -22.31 -25.99 -0.06
C GLY A 188 -21.52 -25.19 -1.09
N PRO A 189 -22.06 -24.96 -2.29
CA PRO A 189 -21.28 -24.42 -3.41
C PRO A 189 -20.62 -23.07 -3.11
N VAL A 190 -21.31 -22.17 -2.41
CA VAL A 190 -20.81 -20.79 -2.15
C VAL A 190 -19.73 -20.80 -1.07
N LEU A 191 -20.00 -21.48 0.07
CA LEU A 191 -19.01 -21.55 1.15
C LEU A 191 -17.78 -22.36 0.76
N SER A 192 -17.94 -23.41 -0.05
CA SER A 192 -16.82 -24.17 -0.60
C SER A 192 -15.90 -23.30 -1.45
N ASP A 193 -16.48 -22.51 -2.34
CA ASP A 193 -15.74 -21.60 -3.22
C ASP A 193 -15.08 -20.44 -2.43
N ALA A 194 -15.85 -19.78 -1.57
CA ALA A 194 -15.34 -18.68 -0.74
C ALA A 194 -14.22 -19.12 0.21
N SER A 195 -14.28 -20.36 0.70
CA SER A 195 -13.27 -20.93 1.59
C SER A 195 -12.03 -21.41 0.85
N ALA A 196 -12.15 -21.86 -0.40
CA ALA A 196 -11.06 -22.48 -1.15
C ALA A 196 -9.84 -21.57 -1.30
N ASP A 197 -10.04 -20.28 -1.57
CA ASP A 197 -8.97 -19.31 -1.70
C ASP A 197 -8.31 -18.97 -0.36
N ALA A 198 -9.13 -18.82 0.70
CA ALA A 198 -8.64 -18.59 2.04
C ALA A 198 -7.80 -19.77 2.53
N LEU A 199 -8.28 -20.98 2.34
CA LEU A 199 -7.59 -22.20 2.73
C LEU A 199 -6.28 -22.39 1.95
N ARG A 200 -6.25 -22.12 0.64
CA ARG A 200 -5.00 -22.15 -0.16
C ARG A 200 -3.99 -21.14 0.31
N ARG A 201 -4.43 -19.92 0.65
CA ARG A 201 -3.56 -18.88 1.18
C ARG A 201 -2.94 -19.26 2.53
N ILE A 202 -3.75 -19.84 3.42
CA ILE A 202 -3.30 -20.26 4.75
C ILE A 202 -2.39 -21.48 4.69
N THR A 203 -2.73 -22.51 3.91
CA THR A 203 -1.97 -23.77 3.89
C THR A 203 -0.81 -23.77 2.90
N GLY A 204 -0.90 -23.00 1.80
CA GLY A 204 0.08 -23.02 0.72
C GLY A 204 1.52 -22.72 1.15
N PRO A 205 1.79 -21.64 1.91
CA PRO A 205 3.14 -21.31 2.38
C PRO A 205 3.75 -22.40 3.27
N THR A 206 2.94 -23.22 3.93
CA THR A 206 3.38 -24.30 4.82
C THR A 206 3.68 -25.62 4.09
N GLY A 207 3.46 -25.67 2.78
CA GLY A 207 3.60 -26.90 1.97
C GLY A 207 2.51 -27.94 2.22
N LYS A 208 1.42 -27.59 2.89
CA LYS A 208 0.29 -28.48 3.19
C LYS A 208 -0.89 -28.22 2.25
N ARG A 209 -1.72 -29.26 2.04
CA ARG A 209 -2.96 -29.13 1.28
C ARG A 209 -4.09 -28.60 2.19
N PRO A 210 -5.13 -27.95 1.66
CA PRO A 210 -6.30 -27.54 2.45
C PRO A 210 -6.93 -28.65 3.30
N ALA A 211 -6.97 -29.88 2.79
CA ALA A 211 -7.48 -31.03 3.52
C ALA A 211 -6.71 -31.36 4.83
N TYR A 212 -5.49 -30.83 4.98
CA TYR A 212 -4.68 -31.07 6.18
C TYR A 212 -5.35 -30.58 7.46
N ILE A 213 -6.19 -29.58 7.40
CA ILE A 213 -6.94 -29.06 8.55
C ILE A 213 -7.88 -30.17 9.08
N ALA A 214 -8.70 -30.73 8.21
CA ALA A 214 -9.61 -31.81 8.57
C ALA A 214 -8.85 -33.09 8.98
N GLU A 215 -7.74 -33.41 8.28
CA GLU A 215 -6.86 -34.54 8.61
C GLU A 215 -6.26 -34.42 10.02
N ARG A 216 -5.86 -33.21 10.45
CA ARG A 216 -5.34 -32.98 11.80
C ARG A 216 -6.43 -33.09 12.86
N VAL A 217 -7.63 -32.54 12.62
CA VAL A 217 -8.75 -32.60 13.56
C VAL A 217 -9.22 -34.02 13.74
N THR A 218 -9.39 -34.77 12.66
CA THR A 218 -9.89 -36.17 12.73
C THR A 218 -8.79 -37.16 13.14
N GLY A 219 -7.57 -36.99 12.68
CA GLY A 219 -6.45 -37.89 12.94
C GLY A 219 -5.72 -37.60 14.24
N THR A 220 -5.25 -36.34 14.45
CA THR A 220 -4.45 -36.00 15.64
C THR A 220 -5.33 -35.73 16.86
N TRP A 221 -6.38 -34.94 16.69
CA TRP A 221 -7.31 -34.64 17.76
C TRP A 221 -8.34 -35.74 17.99
N GLN A 222 -8.51 -36.66 17.05
CA GLN A 222 -9.48 -37.79 17.09
C GLN A 222 -10.91 -37.28 17.36
N LEU A 223 -11.30 -36.19 16.72
CA LEU A 223 -12.65 -35.62 16.77
C LEU A 223 -13.45 -36.01 15.53
N GLY A 224 -14.76 -35.82 15.57
CA GLY A 224 -15.65 -36.17 14.46
C GLY A 224 -15.54 -35.26 13.26
N GLN A 225 -16.22 -35.62 12.16
CA GLN A 225 -16.21 -34.80 10.93
C GLN A 225 -16.87 -33.43 11.14
N GLY A 226 -17.93 -33.35 11.92
CA GLY A 226 -18.58 -32.10 12.24
C GLY A 226 -17.64 -31.12 12.99
N TRP A 227 -16.77 -31.66 13.87
CA TRP A 227 -15.69 -30.84 14.46
C TRP A 227 -14.73 -30.33 13.39
N ALA A 228 -14.34 -31.15 12.42
CA ALA A 228 -13.45 -30.73 11.34
C ALA A 228 -14.07 -29.60 10.50
N ASP A 229 -15.38 -29.69 10.26
CA ASP A 229 -16.11 -28.66 9.51
C ASP A 229 -16.17 -27.32 10.30
N HIS A 230 -16.51 -27.39 11.59
CA HIS A 230 -16.48 -26.19 12.46
C HIS A 230 -15.09 -25.59 12.60
N VAL A 231 -14.05 -26.41 12.76
CA VAL A 231 -12.65 -25.91 12.82
C VAL A 231 -12.21 -25.31 11.50
N THR A 232 -12.60 -25.91 10.38
CA THR A 232 -12.32 -25.33 9.06
C THR A 232 -12.98 -23.96 8.90
N ALA A 233 -14.25 -23.82 9.30
CA ALA A 233 -14.96 -22.54 9.32
C ALA A 233 -14.27 -21.53 10.25
N ALA A 234 -13.87 -21.95 11.46
CA ALA A 234 -13.17 -21.10 12.41
C ALA A 234 -11.83 -20.60 11.86
N VAL A 235 -11.04 -21.46 11.17
CA VAL A 235 -9.78 -21.06 10.52
C VAL A 235 -10.04 -20.05 9.40
N VAL A 236 -11.02 -20.29 8.53
CA VAL A 236 -11.36 -19.37 7.42
C VAL A 236 -11.79 -18.01 7.94
N ILE A 237 -12.63 -17.97 8.97
CA ILE A 237 -13.16 -16.72 9.53
C ILE A 237 -12.15 -16.05 10.45
N GLY A 238 -11.46 -16.81 11.31
CA GLY A 238 -10.59 -16.32 12.36
C GLY A 238 -9.18 -15.94 11.89
N ALA A 239 -8.76 -16.31 10.68
CA ALA A 239 -7.50 -15.90 10.07
C ALA A 239 -7.68 -14.83 8.97
N ARG A 240 -8.77 -14.07 9.00
CA ARG A 240 -9.02 -12.96 8.06
C ARG A 240 -8.21 -11.73 8.46
N GLU A 241 -7.58 -11.11 7.47
CA GLU A 241 -6.87 -9.84 7.64
C GLU A 241 -7.82 -8.64 7.57
N GLY A 242 -7.49 -7.58 8.29
CA GLY A 242 -8.16 -6.29 8.24
C GLY A 242 -9.01 -5.99 9.46
N ALA A 243 -9.60 -4.79 9.48
CA ALA A 243 -10.45 -4.32 10.57
C ALA A 243 -11.90 -4.77 10.38
N SER A 244 -12.55 -5.13 11.50
CA SER A 244 -13.99 -5.34 11.54
C SER A 244 -14.75 -4.02 11.41
N LEU A 245 -15.88 -4.03 10.71
CA LEU A 245 -16.78 -2.86 10.61
C LEU A 245 -17.31 -2.43 11.99
N ARG A 246 -17.30 -3.32 12.97
CA ARG A 246 -17.71 -3.03 14.37
C ARG A 246 -16.53 -2.78 15.32
N GLY A 247 -15.35 -2.50 14.75
CA GLY A 247 -14.12 -2.22 15.50
C GLY A 247 -13.29 -3.45 15.84
N GLY A 248 -12.00 -3.24 16.06
CA GLY A 248 -11.02 -4.30 16.27
C GLY A 248 -10.66 -5.05 14.98
N ASP A 249 -9.77 -6.03 15.11
CA ASP A 249 -9.32 -6.84 13.98
C ASP A 249 -10.35 -7.91 13.62
N LEU A 250 -10.42 -8.29 12.33
CA LEU A 250 -11.20 -9.45 11.87
C LEU A 250 -10.61 -10.77 12.35
N ALA A 251 -9.30 -10.82 12.56
CA ALA A 251 -8.61 -11.98 13.05
C ALA A 251 -8.96 -12.27 14.51
N THR A 252 -9.31 -13.51 14.81
CA THR A 252 -9.50 -14.04 16.17
C THR A 252 -8.52 -15.14 16.51
N LEU A 253 -7.77 -15.62 15.50
CA LEU A 253 -6.78 -16.67 15.61
C LEU A 253 -5.37 -16.13 15.24
N SER A 254 -4.35 -16.75 15.78
CA SER A 254 -2.94 -16.44 15.51
C SER A 254 -2.15 -17.74 15.39
N PRO A 255 -1.18 -17.80 14.43
CA PRO A 255 -0.79 -16.80 13.45
C PRO A 255 -1.77 -16.70 12.27
N ILE A 256 -1.98 -15.49 11.73
CA ILE A 256 -2.92 -15.25 10.61
C ILE A 256 -2.39 -15.84 9.30
N ALA A 257 -1.08 -15.81 9.10
CA ALA A 257 -0.40 -16.29 7.89
C ALA A 257 0.73 -17.25 8.29
N PRO A 258 0.44 -18.52 8.57
CA PRO A 258 1.46 -19.47 8.96
C PRO A 258 2.46 -19.71 7.82
N SER A 259 3.74 -19.66 8.13
CA SER A 259 4.85 -19.89 7.20
C SER A 259 5.46 -21.28 7.28
N SER A 260 5.13 -22.04 8.33
CA SER A 260 5.63 -23.38 8.60
C SER A 260 4.50 -24.34 8.98
N ALA A 261 4.77 -25.64 8.85
CA ALA A 261 3.81 -26.67 9.26
C ALA A 261 3.48 -26.59 10.76
N SER A 262 4.44 -26.22 11.61
CA SER A 262 4.23 -26.08 13.05
C SER A 262 3.35 -24.87 13.40
N GLU A 263 3.47 -23.77 12.66
CA GLU A 263 2.59 -22.62 12.82
C GLU A 263 1.17 -22.91 12.33
N LEU A 264 1.04 -23.68 11.24
CA LEU A 264 -0.28 -24.14 10.79
C LEU A 264 -0.91 -25.06 11.83
N ASP A 265 -0.12 -25.95 12.43
CA ASP A 265 -0.59 -26.82 13.50
C ASP A 265 -1.08 -26.01 14.70
N ALA A 266 -0.34 -24.99 15.11
CA ALA A 266 -0.73 -24.10 16.20
C ALA A 266 -2.03 -23.33 15.87
N LEU A 267 -2.19 -22.85 14.64
CA LEU A 267 -3.41 -22.20 14.17
C LEU A 267 -4.62 -23.14 14.24
N ILE A 268 -4.47 -24.40 13.79
CA ILE A 268 -5.55 -25.40 13.84
C ILE A 268 -5.89 -25.75 15.29
N ASP A 269 -4.88 -25.91 16.14
CA ASP A 269 -5.08 -26.23 17.57
C ASP A 269 -5.78 -25.07 18.31
N ALA A 270 -5.44 -23.82 17.98
CA ALA A 270 -6.14 -22.64 18.49
C ALA A 270 -7.62 -22.62 18.03
N ALA A 271 -7.88 -22.99 16.77
CA ALA A 271 -9.23 -23.08 16.23
C ALA A 271 -10.04 -24.20 16.93
N VAL A 272 -9.43 -25.36 17.21
CA VAL A 272 -10.06 -26.43 18.00
C VAL A 272 -10.45 -25.92 19.39
N ALA A 273 -9.54 -25.19 20.05
CA ALA A 273 -9.82 -24.62 21.36
C ALA A 273 -10.95 -23.58 21.33
N GLN A 274 -10.98 -22.73 20.29
CA GLN A 274 -12.05 -21.75 20.10
C GLN A 274 -13.41 -22.41 19.86
N VAL A 275 -13.48 -23.43 18.98
CA VAL A 275 -14.71 -24.20 18.73
C VAL A 275 -15.18 -24.91 20.01
N ALA A 276 -14.27 -25.52 20.75
CA ALA A 276 -14.57 -26.15 22.03
C ALA A 276 -15.17 -25.17 23.03
N ALA A 277 -14.57 -23.97 23.16
CA ALA A 277 -15.08 -22.92 24.03
C ALA A 277 -16.49 -22.43 23.61
N ASN A 278 -16.73 -22.25 22.32
CA ASN A 278 -18.03 -21.82 21.79
C ASN A 278 -19.15 -22.85 22.06
N HIS A 279 -18.79 -24.12 22.08
CA HIS A 279 -19.75 -25.21 22.40
C HIS A 279 -19.76 -25.62 23.89
N GLY A 280 -19.00 -24.91 24.76
CA GLY A 280 -18.92 -25.17 26.18
C GLY A 280 -18.30 -26.54 26.52
N VAL A 281 -17.46 -27.07 25.64
CA VAL A 281 -16.86 -28.42 25.75
C VAL A 281 -15.35 -28.25 25.95
N SER A 282 -14.77 -29.05 26.84
CA SER A 282 -13.33 -29.12 27.03
C SER A 282 -12.74 -30.29 26.24
N VAL A 283 -11.80 -29.98 25.35
CA VAL A 283 -11.15 -30.98 24.47
C VAL A 283 -9.65 -30.96 24.72
N ALA A 284 -9.04 -32.14 24.84
CA ALA A 284 -7.61 -32.29 25.01
C ALA A 284 -7.01 -33.25 23.97
N LEU A 285 -5.74 -33.04 23.57
CA LEU A 285 -5.02 -33.91 22.64
C LEU A 285 -4.92 -35.35 23.22
N PRO A 286 -5.12 -36.40 22.42
CA PRO A 286 -4.92 -37.77 22.86
C PRO A 286 -3.45 -38.03 23.18
N SER A 287 -3.16 -38.60 24.35
CA SER A 287 -1.86 -39.15 24.63
C SER A 287 -1.65 -40.43 23.80
N GLY A 288 -0.64 -40.44 22.93
CA GLY A 288 -0.21 -41.63 22.19
C GLY A 288 0.12 -42.76 23.15
N GLY A 289 -0.58 -43.90 22.97
CA GLY A 289 -0.61 -44.98 23.94
C GLY A 289 0.69 -45.75 24.09
N ALA A 290 1.01 -45.98 25.35
CA ALA A 290 1.56 -47.25 25.87
C ALA A 290 1.24 -47.29 27.36
N GLY A 291 0.55 -48.34 27.79
CA GLY A 291 -0.10 -48.54 29.08
C GLY A 291 0.70 -48.15 30.33
N GLY A 292 -0.05 -47.64 31.29
CA GLY A 292 0.41 -47.42 32.64
C GLY A 292 -0.61 -46.61 33.41
N SER A 293 -1.26 -47.24 34.42
CA SER A 293 -2.11 -46.54 35.39
C SER A 293 -1.34 -45.45 36.10
N GLY A 294 -1.67 -44.20 35.84
CA GLY A 294 -1.07 -43.06 36.52
C GLY A 294 -2.12 -42.11 37.07
N GLY A 295 -2.00 -41.81 38.33
CA GLY A 295 -2.89 -40.95 39.08
C GLY A 295 -3.08 -39.58 38.51
N VAL A 296 -4.20 -38.97 38.85
CA VAL A 296 -4.55 -37.58 38.55
C VAL A 296 -3.45 -36.67 39.08
N VAL A 297 -2.72 -36.02 38.15
CA VAL A 297 -1.76 -34.97 38.52
C VAL A 297 -2.60 -33.68 38.68
N ASP A 298 -2.59 -33.15 39.91
CA ASP A 298 -3.20 -31.86 40.24
C ASP A 298 -2.59 -30.75 39.38
N SER A 299 -3.41 -30.08 38.61
CA SER A 299 -2.98 -28.99 37.73
C SER A 299 -2.34 -27.81 38.48
N ALA A 300 -2.71 -27.62 39.74
CA ALA A 300 -2.11 -26.62 40.62
C ALA A 300 -0.66 -27.01 40.97
N ALA A 301 -0.42 -28.28 41.27
CA ALA A 301 0.93 -28.80 41.58
C ALA A 301 1.84 -28.80 40.34
N LEU A 302 1.29 -29.00 39.14
CA LEU A 302 2.05 -28.86 37.88
C LEU A 302 2.40 -27.42 37.56
N GLY A 303 1.47 -26.46 37.81
CA GLY A 303 1.70 -25.04 37.69
C GLY A 303 2.77 -24.56 38.68
N GLU A 304 2.73 -25.02 39.90
CA GLU A 304 3.72 -24.69 40.95
C GLU A 304 5.11 -25.28 40.64
N TYR A 305 5.16 -26.47 40.06
CA TYR A 305 6.41 -27.10 39.58
C TYR A 305 6.97 -26.35 38.37
N ALA A 306 6.13 -25.97 37.43
CA ALA A 306 6.53 -25.17 36.28
C ALA A 306 7.10 -23.81 36.71
N GLU A 307 6.45 -23.13 37.67
CA GLU A 307 6.93 -21.87 38.25
C GLU A 307 8.27 -22.07 38.99
N GLN A 308 8.45 -23.19 39.70
CA GLN A 308 9.72 -23.51 40.36
C GLN A 308 10.87 -23.79 39.38
N VAL A 309 10.59 -24.29 38.19
CA VAL A 309 11.61 -24.62 37.19
C VAL A 309 11.87 -23.44 36.22
N THR A 310 10.82 -22.86 35.68
CA THR A 310 10.89 -21.86 34.60
C THR A 310 10.51 -20.45 35.01
N GLY A 311 9.98 -20.28 36.23
CA GLY A 311 9.58 -18.96 36.75
C GLY A 311 10.76 -18.01 36.96
N LYS A 312 10.47 -16.73 37.17
CA LYS A 312 11.48 -15.66 37.38
C LYS A 312 12.46 -15.94 38.53
N ALA A 313 12.04 -16.74 39.54
CA ALA A 313 12.85 -17.23 40.65
C ALA A 313 13.11 -18.75 40.53
N GLY A 314 12.85 -19.35 39.38
CA GLY A 314 13.01 -20.78 39.16
C GLY A 314 14.46 -21.20 38.94
N VAL A 315 14.69 -22.51 39.03
CA VAL A 315 16.06 -23.10 38.97
C VAL A 315 16.81 -22.69 37.69
N LEU A 316 16.11 -22.60 36.53
CA LEU A 316 16.75 -22.20 35.27
C LEU A 316 17.18 -20.73 35.26
N ALA A 317 16.36 -19.85 35.81
CA ALA A 317 16.67 -18.43 35.92
C ALA A 317 17.81 -18.16 36.90
N GLU A 318 17.87 -18.92 38.00
CA GLU A 318 18.96 -18.85 38.99
C GLU A 318 20.28 -19.39 38.42
N THR A 319 20.22 -20.51 37.67
CA THR A 319 21.38 -21.07 37.00
C THR A 319 21.94 -20.12 35.93
N ALA A 320 21.07 -19.51 35.13
CA ALA A 320 21.46 -18.51 34.14
C ALA A 320 22.12 -17.28 34.80
N ARG A 321 21.55 -16.76 35.89
CA ARG A 321 22.14 -15.65 36.67
C ARG A 321 23.54 -16.02 37.23
N THR A 322 23.66 -17.21 37.77
CA THR A 322 24.96 -17.72 38.31
C THR A 322 26.01 -17.85 37.22
N ILE A 323 25.63 -18.35 36.05
CA ILE A 323 26.54 -18.46 34.89
C ILE A 323 26.98 -17.07 34.41
N LEU A 324 26.05 -16.13 34.26
CA LEU A 324 26.34 -14.75 33.84
C LEU A 324 27.25 -14.06 34.85
N GLN A 325 27.01 -14.25 36.14
CA GLN A 325 27.87 -13.71 37.21
C GLN A 325 29.29 -14.31 37.20
N GLN A 326 29.42 -15.62 36.96
CA GLN A 326 30.73 -16.28 36.85
C GLN A 326 31.51 -15.84 35.59
N LEU A 327 30.79 -15.46 34.53
CA LEU A 327 31.38 -14.92 33.30
C LEU A 327 31.68 -13.42 33.40
N GLY A 328 31.36 -12.75 34.50
CA GLY A 328 31.52 -11.30 34.67
C GLY A 328 30.60 -10.48 33.75
N LEU A 329 29.54 -11.08 33.25
CA LEU A 329 28.52 -10.43 32.43
C LEU A 329 27.40 -9.99 33.34
N GLU A 330 27.10 -8.69 33.40
CA GLU A 330 25.87 -8.22 34.04
C GLU A 330 24.67 -8.74 33.22
N PRO A 331 23.63 -9.26 33.88
CA PRO A 331 22.40 -9.61 33.16
C PRO A 331 21.87 -8.34 32.52
N HIS A 332 21.85 -8.30 31.19
CA HIS A 332 21.12 -7.25 30.50
C HIS A 332 19.70 -7.24 31.06
N ARG A 333 19.24 -6.11 31.57
CA ARG A 333 17.83 -5.92 31.93
C ARG A 333 17.01 -6.30 30.71
N THR A 334 16.44 -7.47 30.73
CA THR A 334 15.37 -7.81 29.79
C THR A 334 14.26 -6.84 30.09
N VAL A 335 14.03 -5.90 29.18
CA VAL A 335 12.84 -5.07 29.22
C VAL A 335 11.66 -6.03 29.11
N ASN A 336 10.91 -6.16 30.19
CA ASN A 336 9.72 -7.00 30.20
C ASN A 336 8.69 -6.22 29.37
N LEU A 337 8.43 -6.69 28.15
CA LEU A 337 7.46 -6.04 27.25
C LEU A 337 6.04 -6.03 27.80
N ASP A 338 5.78 -6.82 28.86
CA ASP A 338 4.51 -6.83 29.58
C ASP A 338 4.47 -5.88 30.80
N ASP A 339 5.54 -5.11 31.03
CA ASP A 339 5.61 -4.18 32.15
C ASP A 339 5.00 -2.82 31.74
N LYS A 340 3.69 -2.70 31.86
CA LYS A 340 2.94 -1.46 31.55
C LYS A 340 3.47 -0.24 32.29
N ASP A 341 4.08 -0.44 33.45
CA ASP A 341 4.66 0.64 34.24
C ASP A 341 5.99 1.12 33.64
N ALA A 342 6.80 0.21 33.07
CA ALA A 342 8.03 0.57 32.37
C ALA A 342 7.74 1.32 31.06
N ASP A 343 6.74 0.86 30.29
CA ASP A 343 6.30 1.54 29.08
C ASP A 343 5.75 2.94 29.40
N ALA A 344 4.94 3.07 30.45
CA ALA A 344 4.42 4.36 30.91
C ALA A 344 5.55 5.33 31.27
N ALA A 345 6.58 4.86 31.98
CA ALA A 345 7.75 5.67 32.35
C ALA A 345 8.54 6.12 31.09
N ILE A 346 8.68 5.28 30.06
CA ILE A 346 9.30 5.65 28.80
C ILE A 346 8.45 6.71 28.07
N PHE A 347 7.14 6.51 28.00
CA PHE A 347 6.22 7.49 27.40
C PHE A 347 6.25 8.84 28.13
N ASP A 348 6.33 8.84 29.46
CA ASP A 348 6.44 10.06 30.25
C ASP A 348 7.73 10.82 29.94
N VAL A 349 8.87 10.13 29.83
CA VAL A 349 10.15 10.75 29.42
C VAL A 349 10.07 11.31 28.01
N VAL A 350 9.54 10.55 27.05
CA VAL A 350 9.35 11.01 25.67
C VAL A 350 8.41 12.23 25.63
N ALA A 351 7.32 12.20 26.37
CA ALA A 351 6.36 13.31 26.43
C ALA A 351 6.98 14.56 27.06
N GLN A 352 7.86 14.39 28.04
CA GLN A 352 8.57 15.49 28.73
C GLN A 352 9.61 16.15 27.82
N GLU A 353 10.38 15.35 27.07
CA GLU A 353 11.48 15.85 26.20
C GLU A 353 10.97 16.30 24.83
N LEU A 354 10.06 15.56 24.22
CA LEU A 354 9.66 15.71 22.80
C LEU A 354 8.18 16.08 22.63
N GLY A 355 7.44 16.20 23.74
CA GLY A 355 6.00 16.47 23.73
C GLY A 355 5.14 15.21 23.62
N SER A 356 3.93 15.27 24.15
CA SER A 356 2.96 14.14 24.14
C SER A 356 2.54 13.71 22.73
N ASP A 357 2.61 14.62 21.75
CA ASP A 357 2.26 14.36 20.35
C ASP A 357 3.38 13.68 19.55
N TRP A 358 4.58 13.57 20.11
CA TRP A 358 5.74 13.07 19.42
C TRP A 358 5.54 11.70 18.76
N PRO A 359 4.98 10.67 19.43
CA PRO A 359 4.77 9.36 18.80
C PRO A 359 3.90 9.45 17.54
N ARG A 360 2.91 10.34 17.53
CA ARG A 360 2.06 10.58 16.37
C ARG A 360 2.80 11.31 15.24
N LEU A 361 3.67 12.27 15.59
CA LEU A 361 4.43 13.06 14.61
C LEU A 361 5.46 12.23 13.84
N VAL A 362 6.03 11.20 14.49
CA VAL A 362 7.02 10.30 13.87
C VAL A 362 6.46 8.92 13.53
N ALA A 363 5.14 8.72 13.69
CA ALA A 363 4.49 7.47 13.33
C ALA A 363 4.69 7.14 11.84
N THR A 364 4.96 5.88 11.56
CA THR A 364 5.16 5.40 10.19
C THR A 364 3.85 5.46 9.40
N ALA A 365 3.92 5.90 8.17
CA ALA A 365 2.81 5.95 7.22
C ALA A 365 3.11 5.16 5.93
N PHE A 366 4.36 4.71 5.75
CA PHE A 366 4.77 3.96 4.57
C PHE A 366 4.08 2.60 4.53
N ASP A 367 3.53 2.30 3.36
CA ASP A 367 2.94 1.00 3.03
C ASP A 367 3.12 0.77 1.52
N ALA A 368 3.96 -0.18 1.16
CA ALA A 368 4.26 -0.51 -0.23
C ALA A 368 3.01 -0.91 -1.03
N ASN A 369 2.02 -1.54 -0.37
CA ASN A 369 0.79 -1.97 -1.00
C ASN A 369 -0.19 -0.82 -1.29
N LYS A 370 0.01 0.33 -0.66
CA LYS A 370 -0.75 1.55 -0.91
C LYS A 370 -0.10 2.47 -1.94
N ALA A 371 1.11 2.15 -2.41
CA ALA A 371 1.72 2.90 -3.49
C ALA A 371 0.88 2.75 -4.77
N VAL A 372 0.57 3.88 -5.41
CA VAL A 372 -0.28 3.93 -6.60
C VAL A 372 0.55 4.33 -7.80
N LEU A 373 0.46 3.54 -8.87
CA LEU A 373 1.04 3.85 -10.17
C LEU A 373 -0.01 4.50 -11.08
N LEU A 374 0.35 5.59 -11.70
CA LEU A 374 -0.37 6.24 -12.79
C LEU A 374 0.56 6.23 -14.01
N ASP A 375 0.25 5.41 -15.01
CA ASP A 375 1.05 5.20 -16.22
C ASP A 375 0.19 4.97 -17.48
N ASP A 376 -1.07 5.38 -17.42
CA ASP A 376 -2.08 5.12 -18.44
C ASP A 376 -2.19 6.20 -19.53
N ARG A 377 -1.19 7.08 -19.68
CA ARG A 377 -1.19 8.10 -20.74
C ARG A 377 -1.33 7.49 -22.15
N TRP A 378 -0.72 6.32 -22.37
CA TRP A 378 -0.86 5.58 -23.62
C TRP A 378 -2.31 5.23 -23.94
N ALA A 379 -3.13 4.91 -22.92
CA ALA A 379 -4.54 4.57 -23.11
C ALA A 379 -5.37 5.79 -23.52
N SER A 380 -5.18 6.94 -22.85
CA SER A 380 -5.84 8.19 -23.23
C SER A 380 -5.41 8.68 -24.60
N ALA A 381 -4.13 8.53 -24.96
CA ALA A 381 -3.63 8.83 -26.31
C ALA A 381 -4.31 7.98 -27.38
N ARG A 382 -4.55 6.71 -27.10
CA ARG A 382 -5.30 5.82 -28.01
C ARG A 382 -6.76 6.25 -28.16
N GLU A 383 -7.39 6.69 -27.09
CA GLU A 383 -8.74 7.24 -27.14
C GLU A 383 -8.78 8.51 -27.99
N ASP A 384 -7.82 9.42 -27.82
CA ASP A 384 -7.71 10.64 -28.62
C ASP A 384 -7.54 10.30 -30.12
N ILE A 385 -6.69 9.32 -30.47
CA ILE A 385 -6.57 8.83 -31.85
C ILE A 385 -7.91 8.32 -32.38
N ALA A 386 -8.67 7.55 -31.59
CA ALA A 386 -9.97 7.05 -32.02
C ALA A 386 -10.99 8.19 -32.22
N ARG A 387 -10.98 9.20 -31.34
CA ARG A 387 -11.83 10.40 -31.47
C ARG A 387 -11.49 11.23 -32.72
N VAL A 388 -10.22 11.36 -33.04
CA VAL A 388 -9.78 11.99 -34.31
C VAL A 388 -10.28 11.21 -35.52
N ALA A 389 -10.12 9.87 -35.49
CA ALA A 389 -10.52 9.00 -36.59
C ALA A 389 -12.03 9.08 -36.89
N VAL A 390 -12.87 9.28 -35.89
CA VAL A 390 -14.33 9.44 -36.06
C VAL A 390 -14.79 10.89 -36.19
N GLY A 391 -13.85 11.85 -36.24
CA GLY A 391 -14.15 13.27 -36.46
C GLY A 391 -14.71 14.02 -35.24
N VAL A 392 -14.53 13.50 -34.02
CA VAL A 392 -14.94 14.16 -32.77
C VAL A 392 -13.88 15.16 -32.29
N LEU A 393 -12.61 14.88 -32.55
CA LEU A 393 -11.48 15.77 -32.27
C LEU A 393 -10.77 16.15 -33.59
N ASP A 394 -10.17 17.32 -33.61
CA ASP A 394 -9.25 17.72 -34.69
C ASP A 394 -7.85 17.19 -34.35
N ALA A 395 -7.14 16.63 -35.32
CA ALA A 395 -5.79 16.10 -35.14
C ALA A 395 -4.77 17.13 -34.60
N LYS A 396 -4.99 18.42 -34.88
CA LYS A 396 -4.14 19.50 -34.37
C LYS A 396 -4.28 19.78 -32.87
N ASP A 397 -5.41 19.33 -32.26
CA ASP A 397 -5.71 19.56 -30.84
C ASP A 397 -5.26 18.37 -29.97
N VAL A 398 -4.62 17.35 -30.60
CA VAL A 398 -4.18 16.13 -29.93
C VAL A 398 -2.65 16.09 -29.87
N ASP A 399 -2.11 15.83 -28.69
CA ASP A 399 -0.68 15.63 -28.46
C ASP A 399 -0.42 14.19 -28.02
N VAL A 400 0.13 13.39 -28.92
CA VAL A 400 0.52 11.98 -28.65
C VAL A 400 2.05 11.80 -28.66
N THR A 401 2.82 12.88 -28.53
CA THR A 401 4.29 12.84 -28.57
C THR A 401 4.84 11.76 -27.64
N GLY A 402 5.62 10.83 -28.20
CA GLY A 402 6.30 9.78 -27.46
C GLY A 402 5.38 8.74 -26.80
N ALA A 403 4.08 8.72 -27.11
CA ALA A 403 3.12 7.80 -26.48
C ALA A 403 3.36 6.31 -26.81
N GLY A 404 4.25 6.02 -27.74
CA GLY A 404 4.81 4.70 -28.00
C GLY A 404 4.16 3.95 -29.17
N GLU A 405 4.70 2.76 -29.42
CA GLU A 405 4.36 1.97 -30.61
C GLU A 405 2.89 1.56 -30.71
N ALA A 406 2.23 1.25 -29.58
CA ALA A 406 0.83 0.85 -29.58
C ALA A 406 -0.07 1.97 -30.12
N VAL A 407 0.20 3.21 -29.70
CA VAL A 407 -0.49 4.41 -30.18
C VAL A 407 -0.17 4.67 -31.65
N ALA A 408 1.10 4.53 -32.04
CA ALA A 408 1.53 4.70 -33.42
C ALA A 408 0.86 3.69 -34.39
N ARG A 409 0.77 2.42 -33.98
CA ARG A 409 0.07 1.37 -34.78
C ARG A 409 -1.40 1.70 -34.94
N GLN A 410 -2.07 2.16 -33.90
CA GLN A 410 -3.49 2.54 -33.98
C GLN A 410 -3.69 3.76 -34.90
N ALA A 411 -2.84 4.79 -34.78
CA ALA A 411 -2.89 5.95 -35.66
C ALA A 411 -2.71 5.56 -37.13
N LYS A 412 -1.72 4.69 -37.43
CA LYS A 412 -1.52 4.14 -38.79
C LYS A 412 -2.73 3.35 -39.30
N HIS A 413 -3.36 2.56 -38.45
CA HIS A 413 -4.57 1.82 -38.79
C HIS A 413 -5.70 2.73 -39.28
N TRP A 414 -5.80 3.92 -38.69
CA TRP A 414 -6.78 4.92 -39.07
C TRP A 414 -6.30 5.91 -40.16
N GLY A 415 -5.09 5.69 -40.73
CA GLY A 415 -4.52 6.58 -41.73
C GLY A 415 -4.04 7.94 -41.22
N LEU A 416 -3.77 8.05 -39.91
CA LEU A 416 -3.31 9.27 -39.22
C LEU A 416 -1.77 9.25 -39.12
N ASP A 417 -1.07 9.30 -40.24
CA ASP A 417 0.39 9.08 -40.33
C ASP A 417 1.20 10.13 -39.56
N GLU A 418 0.73 11.38 -39.52
CA GLU A 418 1.40 12.45 -38.74
C GLU A 418 1.36 12.16 -37.24
N LEU A 419 0.21 11.76 -36.71
CA LEU A 419 0.07 11.37 -35.31
C LEU A 419 0.81 10.08 -35.00
N ALA A 420 0.89 9.15 -35.96
CA ALA A 420 1.70 7.94 -35.80
C ALA A 420 3.20 8.25 -35.69
N ALA A 421 3.70 9.20 -36.49
CA ALA A 421 5.08 9.67 -36.37
C ALA A 421 5.33 10.40 -35.07
N GLN A 422 4.39 11.26 -34.65
CA GLN A 422 4.46 11.97 -33.38
C GLN A 422 4.49 11.02 -32.18
N ALA A 423 3.71 9.93 -32.20
CA ALA A 423 3.68 8.93 -31.13
C ALA A 423 5.04 8.22 -30.94
N LEU A 424 5.89 8.17 -31.95
CA LEU A 424 7.23 7.59 -31.88
C LEU A 424 8.32 8.64 -31.59
N ASP A 425 8.01 9.93 -31.71
CA ASP A 425 8.98 10.99 -31.51
C ASP A 425 9.15 11.31 -30.01
N THR A 426 10.32 11.01 -29.49
CA THR A 426 10.72 11.32 -28.10
C THR A 426 11.63 12.55 -28.00
N SER A 427 11.92 13.24 -29.10
CA SER A 427 12.86 14.37 -29.13
C SER A 427 12.39 15.56 -28.28
N ALA A 428 11.07 15.72 -28.09
CA ALA A 428 10.47 16.75 -27.25
C ALA A 428 10.29 16.32 -25.79
N LEU A 429 10.82 15.14 -25.39
CA LEU A 429 10.71 14.59 -24.04
C LEU A 429 12.10 14.52 -23.36
N PRO A 430 12.62 15.65 -22.87
CA PRO A 430 13.99 15.75 -22.38
C PRO A 430 14.27 14.88 -21.16
N TYR A 431 13.23 14.51 -20.40
CA TYR A 431 13.35 13.77 -19.15
C TYR A 431 12.87 12.30 -19.24
N ALA A 432 12.65 11.78 -20.46
CA ALA A 432 12.14 10.42 -20.69
C ALA A 432 13.03 9.31 -20.09
N LYS A 433 14.29 9.61 -19.78
CA LYS A 433 15.22 8.67 -19.12
C LYS A 433 15.41 8.94 -17.64
N ASP A 434 14.79 9.99 -17.11
CA ASP A 434 14.97 10.39 -15.73
C ASP A 434 13.96 9.69 -14.81
N VAL A 435 14.47 9.29 -13.65
CA VAL A 435 13.69 8.85 -12.50
C VAL A 435 13.86 9.90 -11.41
N ALA A 436 12.79 10.62 -11.12
CA ALA A 436 12.80 11.71 -10.14
C ALA A 436 12.09 11.31 -8.86
N VAL A 437 12.71 11.55 -7.72
CA VAL A 437 12.06 11.50 -6.41
C VAL A 437 11.70 12.92 -5.99
N VAL A 438 10.42 13.18 -5.77
CA VAL A 438 9.90 14.50 -5.40
C VAL A 438 9.15 14.40 -4.08
N THR A 439 9.55 15.18 -3.09
CA THR A 439 8.86 15.22 -1.80
C THR A 439 8.07 16.51 -1.65
N GLY A 440 6.94 16.44 -0.94
CA GLY A 440 6.12 17.63 -0.69
C GLY A 440 5.20 18.07 -1.83
N ALA A 441 4.92 17.19 -2.81
CA ALA A 441 4.03 17.46 -3.94
C ALA A 441 2.54 17.49 -3.51
N SER A 442 2.18 18.45 -2.66
CA SER A 442 0.79 18.70 -2.25
C SER A 442 0.12 19.74 -3.16
N PRO A 443 -1.23 19.85 -3.17
CA PRO A 443 -1.91 20.90 -3.93
C PRO A 443 -1.32 22.28 -3.65
N ASN A 444 -1.17 23.09 -4.69
CA ASN A 444 -0.60 24.45 -4.65
C ASN A 444 0.83 24.52 -4.10
N SER A 445 1.62 23.45 -4.27
CA SER A 445 3.03 23.45 -3.87
C SER A 445 3.97 23.59 -5.08
N ILE A 446 5.15 24.13 -4.84
CA ILE A 446 6.23 24.16 -5.83
C ILE A 446 6.54 22.73 -6.32
N ALA A 447 6.58 21.77 -5.42
CA ALA A 447 6.86 20.37 -5.76
C ALA A 447 5.79 19.75 -6.67
N ALA A 448 4.53 20.15 -6.55
CA ALA A 448 3.47 19.71 -7.46
C ALA A 448 3.70 20.28 -8.87
N ALA A 449 4.02 21.54 -8.99
CA ALA A 449 4.34 22.17 -10.26
C ALA A 449 5.61 21.57 -10.89
N VAL A 450 6.67 21.30 -10.11
CA VAL A 450 7.88 20.57 -10.54
C VAL A 450 7.51 19.16 -11.04
N THR A 451 6.63 18.45 -10.33
CA THR A 451 6.13 17.13 -10.76
C THR A 451 5.44 17.23 -12.11
N GLY A 452 4.60 18.25 -12.33
CA GLY A 452 3.95 18.51 -13.62
C GLY A 452 4.95 18.75 -14.75
N GLU A 453 5.96 19.59 -14.55
CA GLU A 453 7.01 19.85 -15.55
C GLU A 453 7.82 18.58 -15.88
N LEU A 454 8.17 17.78 -14.89
CA LEU A 454 8.89 16.51 -15.09
C LEU A 454 8.06 15.50 -15.88
N LEU A 455 6.76 15.35 -15.55
CA LEU A 455 5.83 14.50 -16.28
C LEU A 455 5.63 14.99 -17.72
N GLY A 456 5.56 16.30 -17.92
CA GLY A 456 5.50 16.92 -19.24
C GLY A 456 6.75 16.67 -20.09
N GLY A 457 7.89 16.45 -19.47
CA GLY A 457 9.14 16.04 -20.10
C GLY A 457 9.33 14.52 -20.23
N GLY A 458 8.36 13.72 -19.85
CA GLY A 458 8.37 12.25 -20.03
C GLY A 458 8.99 11.46 -18.88
N ALA A 459 9.31 12.06 -17.73
CA ALA A 459 9.99 11.41 -16.62
C ALA A 459 9.11 10.39 -15.88
N THR A 460 9.77 9.40 -15.24
CA THR A 460 9.16 8.62 -14.16
C THR A 460 9.35 9.39 -12.85
N VAL A 461 8.25 9.73 -12.18
CA VAL A 461 8.27 10.49 -10.93
C VAL A 461 7.78 9.64 -9.77
N VAL A 462 8.51 9.62 -8.66
CA VAL A 462 8.09 9.08 -7.37
C VAL A 462 7.76 10.24 -6.44
N ALA A 463 6.48 10.50 -6.22
CA ALA A 463 6.01 11.55 -5.33
C ALA A 463 5.63 10.96 -3.97
N THR A 464 6.16 11.51 -2.87
CA THR A 464 5.78 11.09 -1.52
C THR A 464 4.66 11.97 -0.96
N THR A 465 3.75 11.38 -0.20
CA THR A 465 2.66 12.08 0.49
C THR A 465 2.46 11.55 1.92
N SER A 466 2.27 12.44 2.88
CA SER A 466 1.99 12.04 4.27
C SER A 466 0.58 11.49 4.48
N ASN A 467 -0.31 11.73 3.53
CA ASN A 467 -1.70 11.26 3.59
C ASN A 467 -2.19 10.92 2.18
N LEU A 468 -2.56 9.67 1.96
CA LEU A 468 -3.10 9.17 0.70
C LEU A 468 -4.61 8.86 0.85
N ASN A 469 -5.39 9.89 1.07
CA ASN A 469 -6.85 9.81 1.06
C ASN A 469 -7.41 9.99 -0.37
N HIS A 470 -8.73 9.87 -0.51
CA HIS A 470 -9.41 9.99 -1.81
C HIS A 470 -9.17 11.35 -2.49
N GLU A 471 -9.24 12.44 -1.76
CA GLU A 471 -9.02 13.81 -2.27
C GLU A 471 -7.59 13.95 -2.80
N ARG A 472 -6.60 13.49 -2.02
CA ARG A 472 -5.20 13.52 -2.40
C ARG A 472 -4.92 12.67 -3.63
N LEU A 473 -5.51 11.48 -3.71
CA LEU A 473 -5.38 10.62 -4.89
C LEU A 473 -6.04 11.25 -6.12
N THR A 474 -7.19 11.90 -5.97
CA THR A 474 -7.85 12.63 -7.06
C THR A 474 -6.96 13.76 -7.58
N PHE A 475 -6.32 14.51 -6.70
CA PHE A 475 -5.35 15.53 -7.08
C PHE A 475 -4.19 14.96 -7.91
N TYR A 476 -3.57 13.84 -7.49
CA TYR A 476 -2.48 13.25 -8.26
C TYR A 476 -2.93 12.69 -9.60
N LYS A 477 -4.13 12.13 -9.68
CA LYS A 477 -4.72 11.69 -10.96
C LYS A 477 -4.91 12.87 -11.91
N GLU A 478 -5.41 14.00 -11.40
CA GLU A 478 -5.60 15.21 -12.19
C GLU A 478 -4.24 15.79 -12.64
N LEU A 479 -3.26 15.88 -11.73
CA LEU A 479 -1.89 16.32 -12.03
C LEU A 479 -1.27 15.47 -13.15
N TYR A 480 -1.37 14.13 -13.03
CA TYR A 480 -0.88 13.21 -14.04
C TYR A 480 -1.61 13.39 -15.38
N ARG A 481 -2.94 13.42 -15.37
CA ARG A 481 -3.76 13.55 -16.58
C ARG A 481 -3.48 14.85 -17.33
N THR A 482 -3.22 15.93 -16.59
CA THR A 482 -2.98 17.25 -17.19
C THR A 482 -1.59 17.36 -17.80
N HIS A 483 -0.58 16.77 -17.16
CA HIS A 483 0.82 17.03 -17.51
C HIS A 483 1.54 15.87 -18.19
N ALA A 484 1.15 14.61 -17.94
CA ALA A 484 1.90 13.45 -18.44
C ALA A 484 1.96 13.40 -19.96
N ARG A 485 3.18 13.24 -20.49
CA ARG A 485 3.46 13.06 -21.93
C ARG A 485 4.34 11.84 -22.13
N GLY A 486 4.24 11.27 -23.31
CA GLY A 486 5.04 10.11 -23.67
C GLY A 486 4.74 8.87 -22.82
N GLN A 487 5.77 8.30 -22.25
CA GLN A 487 5.74 7.17 -21.33
C GLN A 487 5.92 7.61 -19.86
N ALA A 488 5.59 8.86 -19.55
CA ALA A 488 5.68 9.36 -18.19
C ALA A 488 4.88 8.50 -17.21
N ALA A 489 5.45 8.28 -16.04
CA ALA A 489 4.81 7.52 -14.98
C ALA A 489 4.88 8.28 -13.66
N LEU A 490 3.83 8.22 -12.86
CA LEU A 490 3.79 8.82 -11.52
C LEU A 490 3.48 7.73 -10.48
N TRP A 491 4.43 7.47 -9.63
CA TRP A 491 4.23 6.72 -8.40
C TRP A 491 3.86 7.68 -7.27
N VAL A 492 2.77 7.39 -6.58
CA VAL A 492 2.36 8.10 -5.36
C VAL A 492 2.56 7.19 -4.18
N VAL A 493 3.47 7.56 -3.28
CA VAL A 493 3.92 6.71 -2.18
C VAL A 493 3.57 7.37 -0.85
N PRO A 494 2.77 6.72 0.01
CA PRO A 494 2.51 7.24 1.35
C PRO A 494 3.78 7.13 2.20
N ALA A 495 4.18 8.22 2.85
CA ALA A 495 5.31 8.24 3.77
C ALA A 495 5.28 9.46 4.69
N ASN A 496 5.66 9.28 5.94
CA ASN A 496 5.90 10.35 6.91
C ASN A 496 7.40 10.69 6.92
N LEU A 497 7.77 11.78 6.28
CA LEU A 497 9.18 12.16 6.15
C LEU A 497 9.82 12.67 7.47
N SER A 498 9.03 12.83 8.54
CA SER A 498 9.56 13.03 9.90
C SER A 498 9.97 11.71 10.57
N SER A 499 9.58 10.56 10.00
CA SER A 499 9.97 9.22 10.44
C SER A 499 11.21 8.75 9.68
N PHE A 500 12.28 8.45 10.37
CA PHE A 500 13.48 7.88 9.75
C PHE A 500 13.22 6.47 9.19
N ALA A 501 12.34 5.70 9.85
CA ALA A 501 11.95 4.38 9.36
C ALA A 501 11.22 4.46 8.01
N ASP A 502 10.34 5.45 7.84
CA ASP A 502 9.66 5.67 6.56
C ASP A 502 10.64 6.12 5.46
N LEU A 503 11.58 6.99 5.80
CA LEU A 503 12.61 7.42 4.84
C LEU A 503 13.41 6.23 4.33
N ASP A 504 13.86 5.35 5.23
CA ASP A 504 14.59 4.13 4.86
C ASP A 504 13.73 3.19 4.02
N SER A 505 12.47 3.00 4.42
CA SER A 505 11.53 2.17 3.67
C SER A 505 11.24 2.71 2.26
N VAL A 506 11.10 4.03 2.10
CA VAL A 506 10.95 4.66 0.78
C VAL A 506 12.20 4.45 -0.08
N ILE A 507 13.41 4.65 0.50
CA ILE A 507 14.67 4.47 -0.21
C ILE A 507 14.81 3.00 -0.67
N GLU A 508 14.56 2.04 0.21
CA GLU A 508 14.60 0.62 -0.11
C GLU A 508 13.56 0.27 -1.18
N TRP A 509 12.33 0.77 -1.03
CA TRP A 509 11.25 0.53 -1.99
C TRP A 509 11.59 1.07 -3.38
N VAL A 510 12.19 2.26 -3.46
CA VAL A 510 12.63 2.83 -4.76
C VAL A 510 13.63 1.91 -5.43
N GLY A 511 14.66 1.44 -4.71
CA GLY A 511 15.75 0.62 -5.25
C GLY A 511 15.42 -0.86 -5.47
N SER A 512 14.32 -1.37 -4.90
CA SER A 512 13.98 -2.80 -4.98
C SER A 512 12.86 -3.10 -5.95
N GLU A 513 12.91 -4.31 -6.55
CA GLU A 513 11.83 -4.86 -7.36
C GLU A 513 10.72 -5.40 -6.46
N GLN A 514 9.47 -5.02 -6.74
CA GLN A 514 8.31 -5.60 -6.09
C GLN A 514 7.65 -6.63 -7.01
N THR A 515 7.42 -7.82 -6.49
CA THR A 515 6.84 -8.90 -7.29
C THR A 515 5.68 -9.58 -6.55
N ALA A 516 4.73 -10.10 -7.31
CA ALA A 516 3.68 -10.97 -6.81
C ALA A 516 3.65 -12.28 -7.61
N THR A 517 3.21 -13.34 -6.98
CA THR A 517 2.96 -14.60 -7.67
C THR A 517 1.49 -14.63 -8.08
N VAL A 518 1.23 -14.59 -9.37
CA VAL A 518 -0.12 -14.67 -9.95
C VAL A 518 -0.20 -15.94 -10.79
N ASN A 519 -1.12 -16.83 -10.46
CA ASN A 519 -1.30 -18.12 -11.16
C ASN A 519 0.00 -18.94 -11.29
N GLY A 520 0.84 -18.93 -10.23
CA GLY A 520 2.12 -19.64 -10.23
C GLY A 520 3.25 -18.96 -11.01
N ALA A 521 3.00 -17.84 -11.67
CA ALA A 521 4.02 -17.06 -12.38
C ALA A 521 4.42 -15.82 -11.56
N LYS A 522 5.73 -15.53 -11.52
CA LYS A 522 6.25 -14.29 -10.93
C LYS A 522 5.89 -13.12 -11.83
N LYS A 523 5.07 -12.19 -11.33
CA LYS A 523 4.74 -10.93 -11.99
C LYS A 523 5.46 -9.78 -11.29
N VAL A 524 6.19 -8.97 -12.04
CA VAL A 524 6.77 -7.72 -11.53
C VAL A 524 5.66 -6.69 -11.41
N LEU A 525 5.39 -6.23 -10.20
CA LEU A 525 4.44 -5.15 -9.91
C LEU A 525 5.10 -3.78 -10.01
N LYS A 526 6.37 -3.70 -9.60
CA LYS A 526 7.20 -2.51 -9.69
C LYS A 526 8.65 -2.93 -10.00
N PRO A 527 9.27 -2.39 -11.06
CA PRO A 527 10.69 -2.62 -11.29
C PRO A 527 11.55 -1.90 -10.23
N ALA A 528 12.77 -2.35 -10.02
CA ALA A 528 13.76 -1.55 -9.32
C ALA A 528 13.97 -0.24 -10.08
N LEU A 529 13.90 0.89 -9.37
CA LEU A 529 14.13 2.21 -9.92
C LEU A 529 15.50 2.70 -9.48
N VAL A 530 16.22 3.36 -10.40
CA VAL A 530 17.49 3.98 -10.07
C VAL A 530 17.34 5.49 -10.24
N PRO A 531 17.23 6.26 -9.14
CA PRO A 531 16.95 7.69 -9.19
C PRO A 531 18.06 8.48 -9.88
N THR A 532 17.68 9.42 -10.77
CA THR A 532 18.57 10.40 -11.38
C THR A 532 18.41 11.79 -10.79
N LEU A 533 17.23 12.07 -10.24
CA LEU A 533 16.83 13.39 -9.75
C LEU A 533 16.22 13.28 -8.35
N LEU A 534 16.52 14.28 -7.51
CA LEU A 534 15.88 14.47 -6.21
C LEU A 534 15.48 15.94 -6.02
N PHE A 535 14.18 16.14 -5.69
CA PHE A 535 13.62 17.43 -5.30
C PHE A 535 13.03 17.30 -3.88
N PRO A 536 13.82 17.55 -2.81
CA PRO A 536 13.41 17.37 -1.43
C PRO A 536 12.67 18.61 -0.90
N PHE A 537 11.46 18.84 -1.39
CA PHE A 537 10.68 20.07 -1.17
C PHE A 537 9.61 19.96 -0.08
N ALA A 538 9.56 18.85 0.65
CA ALA A 538 8.63 18.71 1.76
C ALA A 538 8.93 19.74 2.86
N ALA A 539 7.91 20.46 3.28
CA ALA A 539 7.99 21.45 4.35
C ALA A 539 6.71 21.38 5.21
N PRO A 540 6.81 21.48 6.54
CA PRO A 540 5.65 21.63 7.40
C PRO A 540 5.16 23.10 7.34
N ARG A 541 3.99 23.36 7.92
CA ARG A 541 3.68 24.74 8.29
C ARG A 541 4.62 25.16 9.41
N VAL A 542 5.38 26.22 9.15
CA VAL A 542 6.35 26.76 10.11
C VAL A 542 5.75 27.97 10.82
N SER A 543 5.88 27.99 12.13
CA SER A 543 5.53 29.15 12.95
C SER A 543 6.09 28.94 14.35
N GLY A 544 6.46 30.00 15.01
CA GLY A 544 7.00 29.95 16.36
C GLY A 544 8.02 31.04 16.57
N SER A 545 8.38 31.26 17.82
CA SER A 545 9.43 32.18 18.25
C SER A 545 10.58 31.39 18.87
N LEU A 546 11.65 32.08 19.25
CA LEU A 546 12.78 31.46 19.96
C LEU A 546 12.33 30.75 21.25
N ALA A 547 11.24 31.21 21.86
CA ALA A 547 10.68 30.57 23.06
C ALA A 547 10.03 29.20 22.77
N ASP A 548 9.69 28.90 21.52
CA ASP A 548 9.10 27.63 21.09
C ASP A 548 10.16 26.59 20.68
N ALA A 549 11.45 26.86 20.92
CA ALA A 549 12.52 25.90 20.67
C ALA A 549 12.30 24.64 21.54
N GLY A 550 12.30 23.47 20.87
CA GLY A 550 12.00 22.18 21.51
C GLY A 550 11.34 21.21 20.53
N PRO A 551 10.31 20.47 20.94
CA PRO A 551 9.69 19.39 20.13
C PRO A 551 9.24 19.82 18.73
N ARG A 552 8.76 21.04 18.59
CA ARG A 552 8.35 21.59 17.31
C ARG A 552 9.54 21.86 16.40
N ALA A 553 10.58 22.52 16.93
CA ALA A 553 11.83 22.75 16.20
C ALA A 553 12.49 21.43 15.78
N GLU A 554 12.44 20.39 16.63
CA GLU A 554 12.90 19.04 16.31
C GLU A 554 12.18 18.47 15.08
N THR A 555 10.85 18.59 15.01
CA THR A 555 10.06 18.11 13.86
C THR A 555 10.38 18.90 12.59
N GLU A 556 10.57 20.21 12.71
CA GLU A 556 10.96 21.07 11.59
C GLU A 556 12.35 20.71 11.07
N MET A 557 13.33 20.48 11.95
CA MET A 557 14.67 20.03 11.59
C MET A 557 14.65 18.64 10.94
N ARG A 558 13.85 17.71 11.44
CA ARG A 558 13.68 16.38 10.84
C ARG A 558 13.20 16.48 9.40
N LEU A 559 12.22 17.33 9.13
CA LEU A 559 11.62 17.41 7.79
C LEU A 559 12.42 18.29 6.83
N LEU A 560 13.01 19.40 7.31
CA LEU A 560 13.65 20.39 6.45
C LEU A 560 15.15 20.13 6.23
N LEU A 561 15.79 19.39 7.12
CA LEU A 561 17.24 19.11 7.05
C LEU A 561 17.53 17.61 7.04
N TRP A 562 17.21 16.89 8.11
CA TRP A 562 17.68 15.50 8.25
C TRP A 562 17.01 14.54 7.26
N SER A 563 15.77 14.80 6.85
CA SER A 563 15.15 14.03 5.78
C SER A 563 15.86 14.25 4.44
N VAL A 564 16.32 15.48 4.18
CA VAL A 564 17.07 15.83 2.96
C VAL A 564 18.41 15.09 2.95
N GLU A 565 19.17 15.14 4.05
CA GLU A 565 20.45 14.43 4.18
C GLU A 565 20.28 12.93 3.98
N ARG A 566 19.27 12.33 4.63
CA ARG A 566 19.00 10.89 4.57
C ARG A 566 18.56 10.43 3.17
N LEU A 567 17.72 11.21 2.50
CA LEU A 567 17.32 10.95 1.11
C LEU A 567 18.50 11.05 0.15
N ILE A 568 19.35 12.09 0.28
CA ILE A 568 20.55 12.23 -0.55
C ILE A 568 21.46 11.00 -0.37
N ALA A 569 21.78 10.65 0.88
CA ALA A 569 22.66 9.53 1.19
C ALA A 569 22.11 8.20 0.67
N GLY A 570 20.84 7.90 0.94
CA GLY A 570 20.24 6.62 0.57
C GLY A 570 19.96 6.49 -0.94
N LEU A 571 19.37 7.50 -1.57
CA LEU A 571 19.05 7.44 -2.99
C LEU A 571 20.28 7.49 -3.89
N SER A 572 21.34 8.19 -3.50
CA SER A 572 22.60 8.22 -4.26
C SER A 572 23.36 6.89 -4.24
N ALA A 573 23.10 6.04 -3.26
CA ALA A 573 23.71 4.71 -3.15
C ALA A 573 23.02 3.68 -4.08
N ILE A 574 21.78 3.94 -4.54
CA ILE A 574 21.05 3.03 -5.42
C ILE A 574 21.72 3.02 -6.80
N GLY A 575 22.07 1.84 -7.30
CA GLY A 575 22.62 1.63 -8.63
C GLY A 575 24.13 1.91 -8.77
N VAL A 576 24.84 2.32 -7.74
CA VAL A 576 26.29 2.63 -7.79
C VAL A 576 27.11 1.47 -8.36
N ASN A 577 26.73 0.23 -8.03
CA ASN A 577 27.43 -0.97 -8.50
C ASN A 577 27.01 -1.45 -9.89
N THR A 578 25.91 -0.94 -10.43
CA THR A 578 25.33 -1.38 -11.70
C THR A 578 25.47 -0.35 -12.80
N GLU A 579 25.49 0.93 -12.46
CA GLU A 579 25.54 2.06 -13.40
C GLU A 579 26.72 2.98 -13.12
N VAL A 580 27.86 2.63 -13.69
CA VAL A 580 29.12 3.35 -13.48
C VAL A 580 29.03 4.80 -13.99
N GLY A 581 29.47 5.73 -13.15
CA GLY A 581 29.54 7.17 -13.48
C GLY A 581 28.20 7.91 -13.39
N ARG A 582 27.12 7.24 -12.98
CA ARG A 582 25.84 7.86 -12.72
C ARG A 582 25.87 8.64 -11.42
N ARG A 583 25.21 9.80 -11.42
CA ARG A 583 25.05 10.65 -10.25
C ARG A 583 23.58 10.96 -10.00
N LEU A 584 23.20 11.03 -8.74
CA LEU A 584 21.93 11.62 -8.32
C LEU A 584 22.07 13.15 -8.38
N HIS A 585 21.31 13.78 -9.25
CA HIS A 585 21.27 15.24 -9.32
C HIS A 585 20.22 15.79 -8.36
N VAL A 586 20.64 16.60 -7.41
CA VAL A 586 19.79 17.10 -6.32
C VAL A 586 19.58 18.61 -6.45
N VAL A 587 18.31 19.04 -6.45
CA VAL A 587 17.95 20.45 -6.39
C VAL A 587 17.48 20.76 -4.97
N ILE A 588 18.38 21.38 -4.17
CA ILE A 588 18.15 21.68 -2.76
C ILE A 588 17.36 22.99 -2.63
N PRO A 589 16.22 23.04 -1.92
CA PRO A 589 15.43 24.25 -1.73
C PRO A 589 16.01 25.13 -0.62
N GLY A 590 16.91 26.01 -0.99
CA GLY A 590 17.43 27.08 -0.13
C GLY A 590 16.42 28.22 0.06
N SER A 591 16.76 29.16 0.93
CA SER A 591 15.94 30.36 1.20
C SER A 591 16.82 31.57 1.54
N PRO A 592 16.41 32.79 1.20
CA PRO A 592 17.04 34.00 1.74
C PRO A 592 16.72 34.23 3.22
N ASN A 593 15.68 33.57 3.73
CA ASN A 593 15.33 33.63 5.14
C ASN A 593 16.23 32.70 5.96
N ARG A 594 17.19 33.33 6.60
CA ARG A 594 18.16 32.70 7.53
C ARG A 594 18.03 33.39 8.90
N GLY A 595 16.81 33.37 9.45
CA GLY A 595 16.47 34.04 10.70
C GLY A 595 16.20 35.57 10.54
N ARG A 596 15.95 36.07 9.33
CA ARG A 596 15.71 37.49 9.07
C ARG A 596 14.29 37.95 9.38
N PHE A 597 13.30 37.08 9.22
CA PHE A 597 11.89 37.47 9.28
C PHE A 597 11.24 37.19 10.63
N GLY A 598 11.71 36.18 11.37
CA GLY A 598 11.17 35.78 12.68
C GLY A 598 9.74 35.23 12.61
N GLY A 599 9.35 34.54 13.67
CA GLY A 599 8.00 33.95 13.76
C GLY A 599 7.81 32.66 12.96
N ASP A 600 8.89 32.10 12.43
CA ASP A 600 8.96 30.94 11.52
C ASP A 600 9.57 29.68 12.16
N GLY A 601 9.56 29.61 13.51
CA GLY A 601 10.11 28.48 14.25
C GLY A 601 11.59 28.25 13.94
N ALA A 602 11.98 27.01 13.63
CA ALA A 602 13.35 26.63 13.26
C ALA A 602 13.59 26.64 11.72
N TYR A 603 12.72 27.27 10.96
CA TYR A 603 12.87 27.29 9.49
C TYR A 603 14.14 27.98 9.04
N GLY A 604 14.42 29.17 9.58
CA GLY A 604 15.60 29.96 9.25
C GLY A 604 16.89 29.19 9.52
N GLU A 605 16.98 28.54 10.70
CA GLU A 605 18.11 27.70 11.09
C GLU A 605 18.25 26.45 10.18
N SER A 606 17.14 25.78 9.87
CA SER A 606 17.14 24.65 8.95
C SER A 606 17.64 25.03 7.57
N LYS A 607 17.22 26.19 7.03
CA LYS A 607 17.65 26.68 5.72
C LYS A 607 19.13 27.13 5.72
N ALA A 608 19.60 27.70 6.82
CA ALA A 608 21.02 28.01 7.00
C ALA A 608 21.89 26.73 7.10
N ALA A 609 21.34 25.67 7.72
CA ALA A 609 22.04 24.37 7.79
C ALA A 609 22.19 23.72 6.40
N LEU A 610 21.29 23.96 5.45
CA LEU A 610 21.46 23.50 4.07
C LEU A 610 22.68 24.12 3.37
N ASP A 611 23.10 25.34 3.74
CA ASP A 611 24.37 25.90 3.26
C ASP A 611 25.58 25.08 3.75
N ALA A 612 25.52 24.65 5.02
CA ALA A 612 26.55 23.78 5.57
C ALA A 612 26.57 22.40 4.87
N LEU A 613 25.39 21.84 4.54
CA LEU A 613 25.28 20.60 3.78
C LEU A 613 25.93 20.73 2.39
N VAL A 614 25.70 21.84 1.67
CA VAL A 614 26.33 22.12 0.38
C VAL A 614 27.86 22.17 0.54
N ASN A 615 28.38 22.81 1.61
CA ASN A 615 29.81 22.86 1.89
C ASN A 615 30.40 21.47 2.20
N ARG A 616 29.67 20.57 2.87
CA ARG A 616 30.09 19.18 3.15
C ARG A 616 30.36 18.39 1.87
N TRP A 617 29.75 18.73 0.76
CA TRP A 617 29.93 18.03 -0.52
C TRP A 617 31.40 17.96 -0.95
N HIS A 618 32.20 18.98 -0.64
CA HIS A 618 33.62 19.02 -0.94
C HIS A 618 34.48 18.19 0.02
N THR A 619 33.97 17.91 1.20
CA THR A 619 34.73 17.26 2.28
C THR A 619 34.39 15.78 2.47
N GLU A 620 33.31 15.31 1.85
CA GLU A 620 32.85 13.93 1.95
C GLU A 620 32.83 13.27 0.55
N PRO A 621 33.96 12.67 0.09
CA PRO A 621 34.08 12.16 -1.28
C PRO A 621 33.03 11.12 -1.67
N MET A 622 32.62 10.26 -0.72
CA MET A 622 31.67 9.15 -0.96
C MET A 622 30.38 9.63 -1.60
N TRP A 623 29.79 10.70 -1.13
CA TRP A 623 28.58 11.23 -1.71
C TRP A 623 28.82 12.30 -2.77
N GLY A 624 29.94 13.03 -2.70
CA GLY A 624 30.38 13.93 -3.75
C GLY A 624 30.66 13.24 -5.09
N GLU A 625 31.11 11.97 -5.07
CA GLU A 625 31.29 11.15 -6.28
C GLU A 625 29.95 10.67 -6.89
N ASN A 626 28.95 10.46 -6.07
CA ASN A 626 27.67 9.89 -6.47
C ASN A 626 26.55 10.91 -6.65
N THR A 627 26.82 12.19 -6.37
CA THR A 627 25.84 13.27 -6.48
C THR A 627 26.33 14.46 -7.29
N SER A 628 25.40 15.27 -7.75
CA SER A 628 25.64 16.63 -8.23
C SER A 628 24.56 17.54 -7.63
N LEU A 629 24.94 18.74 -7.17
CA LEU A 629 24.08 19.58 -6.36
C LEU A 629 23.79 20.91 -7.04
N VAL A 630 22.52 21.32 -7.01
CA VAL A 630 22.07 22.69 -7.22
C VAL A 630 21.42 23.18 -5.94
N HIS A 631 21.92 24.29 -5.40
CA HIS A 631 21.34 24.99 -4.26
C HIS A 631 20.53 26.17 -4.76
N ALA A 632 19.21 26.05 -4.80
CA ALA A 632 18.31 27.08 -5.29
C ALA A 632 17.81 27.96 -4.14
N LEU A 633 18.23 29.23 -4.09
CA LEU A 633 17.73 30.20 -3.13
C LEU A 633 16.38 30.71 -3.62
N ILE A 634 15.29 30.27 -3.00
CA ILE A 634 13.92 30.57 -3.42
C ILE A 634 13.34 31.68 -2.54
N GLY A 635 12.84 32.75 -3.18
CA GLY A 635 12.23 33.89 -2.52
C GLY A 635 10.73 33.71 -2.29
N TRP A 636 9.95 34.74 -2.60
CA TRP A 636 8.51 34.74 -2.37
C TRP A 636 7.76 34.02 -3.50
N VAL A 637 7.09 32.92 -3.15
CA VAL A 637 6.24 32.18 -4.08
C VAL A 637 4.79 32.27 -3.61
N ARG A 638 3.94 32.86 -4.45
CA ARG A 638 2.53 33.13 -4.19
C ARG A 638 1.72 31.84 -4.22
N GLY A 639 0.61 31.81 -3.44
CA GLY A 639 -0.38 30.72 -3.46
C GLY A 639 0.09 29.42 -2.82
N THR A 640 1.32 29.37 -2.28
CA THR A 640 1.81 28.15 -1.61
C THR A 640 1.20 27.98 -0.23
N GLY A 641 0.99 26.73 0.22
CA GLY A 641 0.51 26.45 1.57
C GLY A 641 1.41 26.99 2.69
N LEU A 642 2.70 27.27 2.39
CA LEU A 642 3.66 27.87 3.32
C LEU A 642 3.46 29.39 3.44
N MET A 643 3.22 30.07 2.32
CA MET A 643 3.17 31.55 2.23
C MET A 643 1.75 32.09 2.01
N GLY A 644 0.74 31.26 1.74
CA GLY A 644 -0.61 31.69 1.37
C GLY A 644 -1.30 32.59 2.40
N GLY A 645 -0.93 32.49 3.67
CA GLY A 645 -1.36 33.42 4.72
C GLY A 645 -0.82 34.86 4.52
N ASN A 646 0.23 35.01 3.74
CA ASN A 646 0.89 36.30 3.45
C ASN A 646 0.56 36.81 2.03
N ASP A 647 -0.24 36.12 1.24
CA ASP A 647 -0.63 36.58 -0.11
C ASP A 647 -1.25 37.99 -0.14
N PRO A 648 -2.00 38.46 0.89
CA PRO A 648 -2.47 39.83 0.96
C PRO A 648 -1.35 40.88 1.01
N LEU A 649 -0.11 40.49 1.30
CA LEU A 649 1.05 41.38 1.36
C LEU A 649 1.82 41.49 0.03
N VAL A 650 1.44 40.70 -0.99
CA VAL A 650 2.17 40.60 -2.26
C VAL A 650 2.36 41.99 -2.91
N GLU A 651 1.29 42.75 -3.03
CA GLU A 651 1.38 44.12 -3.64
C GLU A 651 2.36 45.04 -2.90
N ALA A 652 2.36 44.99 -1.57
CA ALA A 652 3.23 45.80 -0.75
C ALA A 652 4.70 45.34 -0.85
N VAL A 653 4.92 44.05 -0.96
CA VAL A 653 6.26 43.46 -1.13
C VAL A 653 6.81 43.77 -2.53
N GLU A 654 5.99 43.68 -3.55
CA GLU A 654 6.37 44.06 -4.93
C GLU A 654 6.63 45.56 -5.06
N ALA A 655 5.86 46.40 -4.38
CA ALA A 655 6.11 47.85 -4.29
C ALA A 655 7.44 48.20 -3.58
N ALA A 656 7.91 47.30 -2.69
CA ALA A 656 9.23 47.40 -2.06
C ALA A 656 10.38 46.91 -2.98
N GLY A 657 10.10 46.55 -4.23
CA GLY A 657 11.08 46.14 -5.23
C GLY A 657 11.43 44.65 -5.25
N VAL A 658 10.67 43.83 -4.56
CA VAL A 658 10.86 42.37 -4.58
C VAL A 658 10.04 41.74 -5.71
N THR A 659 10.65 40.87 -6.50
CA THR A 659 9.94 40.06 -7.49
C THR A 659 9.35 38.83 -6.82
N THR A 660 8.04 38.60 -6.97
CA THR A 660 7.37 37.38 -6.51
C THR A 660 7.10 36.44 -7.68
N PHE A 661 7.02 35.14 -7.40
CA PHE A 661 6.85 34.10 -8.43
C PHE A 661 5.52 33.37 -8.25
N SER A 662 4.94 32.87 -9.33
CA SER A 662 3.94 31.78 -9.24
C SER A 662 4.62 30.43 -8.97
N THR A 663 3.85 29.43 -8.59
CA THR A 663 4.35 28.04 -8.43
C THR A 663 4.87 27.48 -9.75
N GLU A 664 4.21 27.81 -10.86
CA GLU A 664 4.58 27.39 -12.22
C GLU A 664 5.88 28.05 -12.69
N ASP A 665 6.04 29.37 -12.46
CA ASP A 665 7.24 30.08 -12.88
C ASP A 665 8.48 29.58 -12.13
N ILE A 666 8.37 29.42 -10.82
CA ILE A 666 9.50 28.91 -10.03
C ILE A 666 9.80 27.43 -10.36
N ALA A 667 8.79 26.62 -10.67
CA ALA A 667 9.01 25.24 -11.09
C ALA A 667 9.79 25.15 -12.40
N LYS A 668 9.48 25.98 -13.40
CA LYS A 668 10.24 26.06 -14.66
C LYS A 668 11.68 26.47 -14.43
N LEU A 669 11.90 27.45 -13.55
CA LEU A 669 13.27 27.88 -13.18
C LEU A 669 14.02 26.75 -12.49
N LEU A 670 13.39 26.01 -11.56
CA LEU A 670 14.01 24.88 -10.87
C LEU A 670 14.32 23.72 -11.83
N VAL A 671 13.39 23.38 -12.70
CA VAL A 671 13.57 22.31 -13.69
C VAL A 671 14.59 22.68 -14.78
N SER A 672 14.78 23.98 -15.09
CA SER A 672 15.85 24.39 -16.01
C SER A 672 17.27 24.01 -15.51
N ASN A 673 17.42 23.80 -14.20
CA ASN A 673 18.71 23.42 -13.59
C ASN A 673 19.01 21.91 -13.68
N ILE A 674 18.16 21.08 -14.29
CA ILE A 674 18.46 19.67 -14.50
C ILE A 674 18.96 19.37 -15.93
N SER A 675 19.26 20.40 -16.73
CA SER A 675 19.90 20.22 -18.04
C SER A 675 21.26 19.53 -17.92
N GLN A 676 21.69 18.81 -18.96
CA GLN A 676 22.97 18.10 -18.93
C GLN A 676 24.15 19.05 -18.63
N GLU A 677 24.13 20.27 -19.18
CA GLU A 677 25.14 21.27 -18.92
C GLU A 677 25.27 21.62 -17.42
N VAL A 678 24.11 21.81 -16.74
CA VAL A 678 24.10 22.11 -15.31
C VAL A 678 24.53 20.89 -14.49
N ARG A 679 24.08 19.68 -14.88
CA ARG A 679 24.51 18.43 -14.23
C ARG A 679 26.02 18.25 -14.29
N ASP A 680 26.63 18.50 -15.46
CA ASP A 680 28.08 18.39 -15.67
C ASP A 680 28.84 19.41 -14.83
N LYS A 681 28.37 20.67 -14.78
CA LYS A 681 28.93 21.70 -13.92
C LYS A 681 28.78 21.31 -12.44
N ALA A 682 27.59 20.90 -12.02
CA ALA A 682 27.29 20.53 -10.65
C ALA A 682 27.99 19.23 -10.18
N ALA A 683 28.50 18.42 -11.12
CA ALA A 683 29.33 17.25 -10.83
C ALA A 683 30.76 17.60 -10.43
N THR A 684 31.21 18.81 -10.74
CA THR A 684 32.52 19.30 -10.37
C THR A 684 32.51 20.25 -9.18
N GLU A 685 31.43 21.01 -9.04
CA GLU A 685 31.23 21.99 -7.97
C GLU A 685 29.75 22.25 -7.78
N PRO A 686 29.22 22.27 -6.54
CA PRO A 686 27.84 22.67 -6.27
C PRO A 686 27.47 24.00 -6.88
N VAL A 687 26.33 24.06 -7.57
CA VAL A 687 25.86 25.28 -8.26
C VAL A 687 24.84 25.97 -7.38
N THR A 688 25.10 27.22 -7.00
CA THR A 688 24.09 28.07 -6.33
C THR A 688 23.40 28.94 -7.36
N VAL A 689 22.06 28.97 -7.34
CA VAL A 689 21.21 29.81 -8.17
C VAL A 689 20.35 30.72 -7.31
N ASP A 690 20.22 31.96 -7.72
CA ASP A 690 19.46 32.97 -6.98
C ASP A 690 18.10 33.22 -7.65
N TYR A 691 17.04 32.73 -7.00
CA TYR A 691 15.63 32.98 -7.33
C TYR A 691 14.93 33.71 -6.18
N THR A 692 15.69 34.55 -5.42
CA THR A 692 15.13 35.30 -4.29
C THR A 692 14.25 36.44 -4.72
N GLY A 693 14.37 36.88 -5.98
CA GLY A 693 13.66 38.08 -6.47
C GLY A 693 14.08 39.38 -5.73
N GLY A 694 15.26 39.39 -5.10
CA GLY A 694 15.73 40.48 -4.27
C GLY A 694 15.23 40.50 -2.83
N LEU A 695 14.46 39.48 -2.40
CA LEU A 695 13.92 39.40 -1.03
C LEU A 695 15.00 39.37 0.05
N GLY A 696 16.19 38.80 -0.27
CA GLY A 696 17.35 38.78 0.64
C GLY A 696 17.94 40.16 0.94
N ASP A 697 17.88 41.10 0.01
CA ASP A 697 18.50 42.41 0.08
C ASP A 697 17.49 43.53 0.40
N ALA A 698 16.20 43.30 0.17
CA ALA A 698 15.15 44.27 0.39
C ALA A 698 14.96 44.54 1.90
N ASP A 699 14.76 45.80 2.25
CA ASP A 699 14.40 46.23 3.61
C ASP A 699 12.89 46.04 3.83
N VAL A 700 12.46 44.79 3.89
CA VAL A 700 11.05 44.38 4.04
C VAL A 700 10.80 43.98 5.47
N ASN A 701 10.03 44.78 6.19
CA ASN A 701 9.52 44.41 7.51
C ASN A 701 8.12 43.84 7.40
N LEU A 702 8.00 42.48 7.36
CA LEU A 702 6.72 41.79 7.19
C LEU A 702 5.71 42.13 8.29
N ALA A 703 6.16 42.33 9.54
CA ALA A 703 5.29 42.68 10.65
C ALA A 703 4.71 44.09 10.52
N GLU A 704 5.46 45.01 9.91
CA GLU A 704 4.99 46.34 9.62
C GLU A 704 4.04 46.36 8.41
N LEU A 705 4.37 45.64 7.35
CA LEU A 705 3.49 45.47 6.19
C LEU A 705 2.16 44.81 6.59
N ALA A 706 2.18 43.80 7.43
CA ALA A 706 0.94 43.13 7.92
C ALA A 706 0.09 44.10 8.74
N ARG A 707 0.71 44.94 9.61
CA ARG A 707 -0.02 45.97 10.35
C ARG A 707 -0.64 47.03 9.44
N ASN A 708 0.09 47.47 8.43
CA ASN A 708 -0.40 48.45 7.48
C ASN A 708 -1.51 47.92 6.58
N ALA A 709 -1.41 46.66 6.14
CA ALA A 709 -2.47 45.97 5.40
C ALA A 709 -3.74 45.80 6.25
N ALA A 710 -3.61 45.42 7.52
CA ALA A 710 -4.73 45.32 8.45
C ALA A 710 -5.39 46.70 8.73
N ALA A 711 -4.58 47.75 8.85
CA ALA A 711 -5.09 49.10 9.03
C ALA A 711 -5.80 49.63 7.77
N GLY A 712 -5.28 49.32 6.56
CA GLY A 712 -5.91 49.61 5.29
C GLY A 712 -7.24 48.90 5.08
N ALA A 713 -7.31 47.61 5.43
CA ALA A 713 -8.54 46.82 5.38
C ALA A 713 -9.62 47.33 6.38
N ALA A 714 -9.19 47.80 7.55
CA ALA A 714 -10.11 48.41 8.53
C ALA A 714 -10.68 49.77 8.03
N SER A 715 -9.88 50.58 7.31
CA SER A 715 -10.34 51.85 6.75
C SER A 715 -11.29 51.70 5.55
N THR A 716 -11.18 50.61 4.79
CA THR A 716 -12.10 50.31 3.68
C THR A 716 -13.43 49.70 4.16
N SER A 717 -13.48 49.13 5.36
CA SER A 717 -14.73 48.56 5.93
C SER A 717 -15.62 49.64 6.62
N GLU A 718 -15.13 50.86 6.84
CA GLU A 718 -15.91 51.95 7.38
C GLU A 718 -16.78 52.68 6.34
N ASP A 719 -16.51 52.51 5.02
CA ASP A 719 -17.29 53.10 3.94
C ASP A 719 -18.36 52.19 3.30
N GLU A 720 -18.52 50.92 3.75
CA GLU A 720 -19.65 50.10 3.34
C GLU A 720 -20.82 50.26 4.36
N GLU A 721 -21.86 51.00 3.95
CA GLU A 721 -23.15 51.05 4.67
C GLU A 721 -23.66 49.57 4.88
N PRO A 722 -24.22 49.29 6.05
CA PRO A 722 -24.69 47.93 6.35
C PRO A 722 -25.82 47.53 5.40
N ARG A 723 -25.53 46.58 4.51
CA ARG A 723 -26.54 45.92 3.67
C ARG A 723 -27.55 45.23 4.58
N THR A 724 -28.75 45.83 4.68
CA THR A 724 -29.92 45.22 5.32
C THR A 724 -30.27 43.89 4.63
N VAL A 725 -30.00 42.78 5.32
CA VAL A 725 -30.46 41.46 4.90
C VAL A 725 -31.98 41.42 5.06
N ARG A 726 -32.70 41.46 3.94
CA ARG A 726 -34.16 41.27 3.89
C ARG A 726 -34.44 39.79 4.22
N ALA A 727 -35.06 39.55 5.37
CA ALA A 727 -35.52 38.22 5.73
C ALA A 727 -36.54 37.70 4.67
N LEU A 728 -36.34 36.50 4.17
CA LEU A 728 -37.30 35.79 3.36
C LEU A 728 -38.47 35.34 4.26
N PRO A 729 -39.74 35.47 3.81
CA PRO A 729 -40.86 34.98 4.57
C PRO A 729 -40.88 33.45 4.60
N THR A 730 -41.24 32.91 5.76
CA THR A 730 -41.46 31.49 6.07
C THR A 730 -42.45 30.81 5.17
#